data_374e779b13f03b196a55abb34ed14f4e
#
_entry.id   374e779b13f03b196a55abb34ed14f4e
#
_cell.length_a   1.000
_cell.length_b   1.000
_cell.length_c   1.000
_cell.angle_alpha   90.00
_cell.angle_beta   90.00
_cell.angle_gamma   90.00
#
_symmetry.space_group_name_H-M   'P 1'
#
loop_
_entity.id
_entity.type
_entity.pdbx_description
1 polymer ?
#
loop_
_entity_poly.entity_id
_entity_poly.type
_entity_poly.pdbx_seq_one_letter_code
_entity_poly.pdbx_strand_id
1 'polypeptide(L)'
;MVKINVMKRIYKISVYVVTLMLTLASLLSCRYDPLDSYSRVPPDRTGDSSEDKGGLGGAFASGFGTPESPYIIATAQHLANMPQGLSPEEMVYFRLSADIDMKDIPWVPLNNAEPYSLFVDFDGDGHVIKNFNCKGQSYSSFFGILCGECRNVGFIDAAISGSNASGIIAGYLGIRAPKSSNYVGSIKNCFVSGSVSGNPAGGIVGMSGTAYSPYSCQIDNCYSSARVSASGHGGGIVGNMLDGGIVTNVYATGRVSADRACGGIAGNLEGSSYLQNVVAWNSSVSGPKDNTGLVSGTKKVYDGACTYANTISELDNPDGKTDAELRAVVTGWGDPWAKDGSVANGYPAFNWLASRADVAEVCGHVKVEDPDAPITPEEISKGSGTESDPYLLSTAGQLFNLKSVLKKGETVYVRLSADIDLRKQNWTPLNFEDPYDLGIHFDGGGHKILNFACSGAKIYASFFGVLNGVCENVEFVDATVLGIAGNCGLIGGWTGTNAGIKALVSNVKANVTLTNEAAGEAQTGGLAGAAANSEFKNCDITVNVTSDVVHNTQRASCGGIVGKSNAGVVISGCKVGGSVTNNKGKYTGGIIGWESGGEVSVTGCVVTATVRGELDRVGGIIGHFQGGALSGCEFSGNLSSASNLVGGIAGISGGVASIKSCTVSGEIEGVENCGGIIGKNENKLTVEDCIFSGKLKGFQRLGGIVGDLLSSSSVKRCFVSGAVDGWGCIGGIVGRACNGGWKAAGSDYYGNDIESCIVWLDNITATRPASDTNTKASSGAVVGFTATTNILKDCMRKSGMKLTAEFYSNIYDQENAGPSAPLVISEPSTSADYIIFPYHGKAASGSNASAVAQSLGWDASIWDFSKQIPSLKK
;
A
#
# COMPACT_ATOMS: atom_id res chain seq x y z
N MET A 1 -44.71 -34.10 -6.98
CA MET A 1 -45.15 -32.75 -7.42
C MET A 1 -45.28 -31.74 -6.27
N VAL A 2 -45.62 -32.12 -5.04
CA VAL A 2 -45.78 -31.17 -3.92
C VAL A 2 -44.44 -30.56 -3.43
N LYS A 3 -43.34 -31.31 -3.40
CA LYS A 3 -42.02 -30.81 -2.99
C LYS A 3 -41.41 -29.74 -3.93
N ILE A 4 -41.71 -29.79 -5.22
CA ILE A 4 -41.18 -28.83 -6.21
C ILE A 4 -41.90 -27.47 -6.10
N ASN A 5 -43.16 -27.45 -5.74
CA ASN A 5 -43.92 -26.20 -5.54
C ASN A 5 -43.56 -25.47 -4.24
N VAL A 6 -43.18 -26.19 -3.20
CA VAL A 6 -42.68 -25.59 -1.94
C VAL A 6 -41.31 -24.95 -2.15
N MET A 7 -40.40 -25.59 -2.85
CA MET A 7 -39.09 -25.01 -3.16
C MET A 7 -39.15 -23.78 -4.05
N LYS A 8 -40.06 -23.75 -5.04
CA LYS A 8 -40.27 -22.54 -5.87
C LYS A 8 -40.92 -21.38 -5.11
N ARG A 9 -41.73 -21.65 -4.10
CA ARG A 9 -42.23 -20.59 -3.20
C ARG A 9 -41.17 -20.06 -2.23
N ILE A 10 -40.36 -20.93 -1.67
CA ILE A 10 -39.25 -20.51 -0.79
C ILE A 10 -38.22 -19.69 -1.58
N TYR A 11 -37.89 -20.09 -2.83
CA TYR A 11 -36.97 -19.32 -3.67
C TYR A 11 -37.53 -17.92 -4.04
N LYS A 12 -38.85 -17.82 -4.36
CA LYS A 12 -39.45 -16.49 -4.58
C LYS A 12 -39.48 -15.60 -3.33
N ILE A 13 -39.71 -16.17 -2.16
CA ILE A 13 -39.71 -15.42 -0.90
C ILE A 13 -38.26 -14.99 -0.55
N SER A 14 -37.27 -15.83 -0.75
CA SER A 14 -35.86 -15.45 -0.57
C SER A 14 -35.42 -14.31 -1.50
N VAL A 15 -35.82 -14.35 -2.78
CA VAL A 15 -35.50 -13.27 -3.73
C VAL A 15 -36.17 -11.96 -3.33
N TYR A 16 -37.42 -11.99 -2.87
CA TYR A 16 -38.13 -10.79 -2.37
C TYR A 16 -37.54 -10.22 -1.08
N VAL A 17 -37.11 -11.06 -0.16
CA VAL A 17 -36.44 -10.62 1.08
C VAL A 17 -35.06 -10.04 0.80
N VAL A 18 -34.29 -10.62 -0.10
CA VAL A 18 -32.96 -10.08 -0.50
C VAL A 18 -33.13 -8.76 -1.27
N THR A 19 -34.12 -8.64 -2.13
CA THR A 19 -34.39 -7.37 -2.85
C THR A 19 -34.88 -6.29 -1.89
N LEU A 20 -35.72 -6.64 -0.90
CA LEU A 20 -36.20 -5.71 0.13
C LEU A 20 -35.06 -5.30 1.10
N MET A 21 -34.14 -6.20 1.44
CA MET A 21 -32.96 -5.87 2.25
C MET A 21 -31.96 -4.99 1.49
N LEU A 22 -31.79 -5.21 0.20
CA LEU A 22 -30.95 -4.36 -0.66
C LEU A 22 -31.54 -2.95 -0.84
N THR A 23 -32.88 -2.83 -0.93
CA THR A 23 -33.54 -1.52 -0.97
C THR A 23 -33.59 -0.82 0.40
N LEU A 24 -33.68 -1.55 1.51
CA LEU A 24 -33.54 -0.95 2.86
C LEU A 24 -32.09 -0.57 3.17
N ALA A 25 -31.09 -1.34 2.71
CA ALA A 25 -29.68 -0.98 2.87
C ALA A 25 -29.30 0.27 2.08
N SER A 26 -29.91 0.50 0.90
CA SER A 26 -29.75 1.73 0.13
C SER A 26 -30.45 2.95 0.75
N LEU A 27 -31.46 2.74 1.63
CA LEU A 27 -32.18 3.80 2.32
C LEU A 27 -31.56 4.15 3.69
N LEU A 28 -30.63 3.34 4.21
CA LEU A 28 -29.94 3.54 5.48
C LEU A 28 -28.48 3.97 5.34
N SER A 29 -27.94 4.04 4.11
CA SER A 29 -26.62 4.57 3.87
C SER A 29 -26.65 6.09 3.76
N CYS A 30 -26.28 6.74 4.84
CA CYS A 30 -25.78 8.11 4.95
C CYS A 30 -26.58 9.19 4.22
N ARG A 31 -27.42 9.88 4.96
CA ARG A 31 -27.59 11.32 4.74
C ARG A 31 -26.27 12.05 5.08
N TYR A 32 -25.32 11.99 4.20
CA TYR A 32 -24.36 13.04 4.01
C TYR A 32 -24.96 13.91 2.91
N ASP A 33 -25.40 15.08 3.26
CA ASP A 33 -25.90 16.07 2.31
C ASP A 33 -24.69 16.90 1.79
N PRO A 34 -24.17 16.60 0.58
CA PRO A 34 -23.03 17.35 0.04
C PRO A 34 -23.43 18.75 -0.43
N LEU A 35 -24.72 19.06 -0.43
CA LEU A 35 -25.23 20.33 -0.96
C LEU A 35 -25.10 21.50 0.02
N ASP A 36 -24.90 21.24 1.34
CA ASP A 36 -24.67 22.33 2.30
C ASP A 36 -23.32 23.04 2.15
N SER A 37 -22.35 22.45 1.46
CA SER A 37 -21.09 23.12 1.09
C SER A 37 -21.18 23.92 -0.22
N TYR A 38 -22.31 23.85 -0.93
CA TYR A 38 -22.57 24.54 -2.18
C TYR A 38 -23.84 25.40 -2.10
N SER A 39 -24.07 26.09 -0.99
CA SER A 39 -25.09 27.15 -0.96
C SER A 39 -24.62 28.31 -1.83
N ARG A 40 -25.02 28.32 -3.10
CA ARG A 40 -24.70 29.39 -4.05
C ARG A 40 -25.93 30.15 -4.42
N VAL A 41 -25.87 31.41 -4.08
CA VAL A 41 -26.63 32.43 -4.82
C VAL A 41 -25.95 32.55 -6.20
N PRO A 42 -26.66 32.38 -7.32
CA PRO A 42 -26.08 32.64 -8.62
C PRO A 42 -25.62 34.08 -8.64
N PRO A 43 -24.38 34.37 -9.09
CA PRO A 43 -23.99 35.76 -9.24
C PRO A 43 -24.94 36.44 -10.24
N ASP A 44 -25.45 37.60 -9.88
CA ASP A 44 -26.26 38.46 -10.77
C ASP A 44 -25.35 38.84 -11.95
N ARG A 45 -25.68 38.31 -13.13
CA ARG A 45 -24.91 38.49 -14.38
C ARG A 45 -25.21 39.82 -15.09
N THR A 46 -25.96 40.71 -14.44
CA THR A 46 -26.24 42.04 -15.05
C THR A 46 -25.14 43.00 -14.68
N GLY A 47 -24.21 43.23 -15.63
CA GLY A 47 -22.99 43.99 -15.43
C GLY A 47 -23.18 45.44 -15.09
N ASP A 48 -22.29 45.92 -14.23
CA ASP A 48 -21.89 47.32 -14.17
C ASP A 48 -20.46 47.44 -14.72
N SER A 49 -20.28 48.33 -15.69
CA SER A 49 -19.07 48.54 -16.48
C SER A 49 -18.10 49.48 -15.78
N SER A 50 -17.43 49.00 -14.74
CA SER A 50 -16.25 49.71 -14.24
C SER A 50 -15.27 48.75 -13.55
N GLU A 51 -14.11 48.64 -14.19
CA GLU A 51 -12.95 47.80 -13.82
C GLU A 51 -13.14 46.30 -14.00
N ASP A 52 -12.39 45.74 -14.93
CA ASP A 52 -12.30 44.34 -15.37
C ASP A 52 -11.80 43.40 -14.26
N LYS A 53 -12.58 43.26 -13.22
CA LYS A 53 -12.44 42.24 -12.15
C LYS A 53 -13.47 41.17 -12.48
N GLY A 54 -13.01 40.03 -13.00
CA GLY A 54 -13.84 38.91 -13.40
C GLY A 54 -15.07 38.66 -12.51
N GLY A 55 -16.18 38.22 -13.08
CA GLY A 55 -17.54 38.18 -12.54
C GLY A 55 -17.78 37.49 -11.19
N LEU A 56 -16.75 36.99 -10.50
CA LEU A 56 -16.77 36.35 -9.18
C LEU A 56 -15.84 37.05 -8.17
N GLY A 57 -15.65 38.37 -8.27
CA GLY A 57 -15.03 39.14 -7.20
C GLY A 57 -13.59 38.74 -6.83
N GLY A 58 -12.77 38.34 -7.82
CA GLY A 58 -11.37 37.95 -7.60
C GLY A 58 -11.14 36.47 -7.37
N ALA A 59 -12.17 35.61 -7.55
CA ALA A 59 -12.01 34.15 -7.57
C ALA A 59 -11.15 33.66 -8.74
N PHE A 60 -11.11 34.40 -9.83
CA PHE A 60 -10.30 34.20 -11.05
C PHE A 60 -9.55 35.48 -11.41
N ALA A 61 -8.56 35.37 -12.28
CA ALA A 61 -7.79 36.54 -12.74
C ALA A 61 -8.65 37.49 -13.55
N SER A 62 -9.57 36.94 -14.38
CA SER A 62 -10.54 37.69 -15.19
C SER A 62 -11.57 36.72 -15.80
N GLY A 63 -12.51 37.27 -16.61
CA GLY A 63 -13.48 36.47 -17.38
C GLY A 63 -14.82 36.24 -16.69
N PHE A 64 -15.77 35.71 -17.47
CA PHE A 64 -17.15 35.49 -17.07
C PHE A 64 -17.61 34.04 -17.28
N GLY A 65 -16.70 33.13 -17.68
CA GLY A 65 -16.99 31.74 -17.91
C GLY A 65 -17.75 31.44 -19.21
N THR A 66 -17.74 32.38 -20.18
CA THR A 66 -18.35 32.22 -21.51
C THR A 66 -17.29 31.87 -22.57
N PRO A 67 -17.68 31.39 -23.76
CA PRO A 67 -16.72 31.12 -24.85
C PRO A 67 -15.87 32.31 -25.22
N GLU A 68 -16.48 33.50 -25.25
CA GLU A 68 -15.81 34.78 -25.61
C GLU A 68 -14.99 35.37 -24.47
N SER A 69 -15.32 34.99 -23.24
CA SER A 69 -14.67 35.48 -22.02
C SER A 69 -14.54 34.37 -20.96
N PRO A 70 -13.69 33.38 -21.19
CA PRO A 70 -13.49 32.27 -20.23
C PRO A 70 -12.93 32.77 -18.90
N TYR A 71 -13.21 32.11 -17.81
CA TYR A 71 -12.53 32.38 -16.55
C TYR A 71 -11.03 32.10 -16.68
N ILE A 72 -10.19 33.10 -16.38
CA ILE A 72 -8.74 32.99 -16.49
C ILE A 72 -8.13 32.51 -15.18
N ILE A 73 -7.38 31.42 -15.26
CA ILE A 73 -6.70 30.76 -14.14
C ILE A 73 -5.21 31.05 -14.24
N ALA A 74 -4.67 31.83 -13.32
CA ALA A 74 -3.27 32.21 -13.27
C ALA A 74 -2.54 31.71 -12.03
N THR A 75 -3.25 31.13 -11.05
CA THR A 75 -2.68 30.67 -9.78
C THR A 75 -3.35 29.35 -9.32
N ALA A 76 -2.69 28.63 -8.44
CA ALA A 76 -3.26 27.42 -7.84
C ALA A 76 -4.55 27.71 -7.05
N GLN A 77 -4.67 28.89 -6.44
CA GLN A 77 -5.90 29.32 -5.77
C GLN A 77 -7.04 29.55 -6.77
N HIS A 78 -6.78 30.15 -7.93
CA HIS A 78 -7.79 30.28 -8.99
C HIS A 78 -8.26 28.90 -9.47
N LEU A 79 -7.32 27.92 -9.61
CA LEU A 79 -7.66 26.55 -9.96
C LEU A 79 -8.55 25.92 -8.88
N ALA A 80 -8.20 26.05 -7.61
CA ALA A 80 -9.00 25.57 -6.48
C ALA A 80 -10.39 26.24 -6.40
N ASN A 81 -10.55 27.43 -6.96
CA ASN A 81 -11.82 28.16 -7.01
C ASN A 81 -12.74 27.73 -8.18
N MET A 82 -12.28 26.84 -9.09
CA MET A 82 -13.12 26.41 -10.22
C MET A 82 -14.53 25.97 -9.82
N PRO A 83 -14.74 25.23 -8.70
CA PRO A 83 -16.08 24.90 -8.26
C PRO A 83 -17.02 26.12 -8.10
N GLN A 84 -16.49 27.30 -7.78
CA GLN A 84 -17.28 28.52 -7.61
C GLN A 84 -17.78 29.10 -8.94
N GLY A 85 -17.11 28.81 -10.06
CA GLY A 85 -17.50 29.27 -11.40
C GLY A 85 -18.51 28.36 -12.09
N LEU A 86 -18.69 27.11 -11.59
CA LEU A 86 -19.54 26.11 -12.26
C LEU A 86 -21.03 26.35 -11.99
N SER A 87 -21.85 26.18 -13.02
CA SER A 87 -23.31 26.21 -12.96
C SER A 87 -23.87 24.86 -13.44
N PRO A 88 -24.84 24.25 -12.73
CA PRO A 88 -25.48 23.04 -13.23
C PRO A 88 -26.15 23.25 -14.58
N GLU A 89 -26.00 22.25 -15.47
CA GLU A 89 -26.62 22.22 -16.80
C GLU A 89 -26.14 23.29 -17.79
N GLU A 90 -25.11 24.11 -17.41
CA GLU A 90 -24.50 25.09 -18.29
C GLU A 90 -23.05 24.72 -18.59
N MET A 91 -22.58 24.99 -19.80
CA MET A 91 -21.17 24.85 -20.17
C MET A 91 -20.40 26.08 -19.65
N VAL A 92 -19.37 25.85 -18.84
CA VAL A 92 -18.51 26.89 -18.29
C VAL A 92 -17.11 26.77 -18.86
N TYR A 93 -16.55 27.87 -19.31
CA TYR A 93 -15.27 27.96 -19.99
C TYR A 93 -14.19 28.49 -19.07
N PHE A 94 -13.07 27.72 -19.01
CA PHE A 94 -11.87 28.06 -18.23
C PHE A 94 -10.65 28.04 -19.14
N ARG A 95 -9.70 28.95 -18.88
CA ARG A 95 -8.43 28.99 -19.59
C ARG A 95 -7.28 29.22 -18.60
N LEU A 96 -6.20 28.46 -18.73
CA LEU A 96 -4.95 28.79 -18.03
C LEU A 96 -4.25 29.94 -18.69
N SER A 97 -3.56 30.74 -17.90
CA SER A 97 -2.67 31.82 -18.38
C SER A 97 -1.26 31.75 -17.80
N ALA A 98 -0.99 30.69 -17.05
CA ALA A 98 0.32 30.36 -16.46
C ALA A 98 0.40 28.90 -16.11
N ASP A 99 1.62 28.37 -15.96
CA ASP A 99 1.85 27.09 -15.33
C ASP A 99 1.43 27.13 -13.86
N ILE A 100 0.79 26.06 -13.38
CA ILE A 100 0.23 26.00 -12.03
C ILE A 100 0.92 24.88 -11.24
N ASP A 101 1.47 25.21 -10.08
CA ASP A 101 1.97 24.21 -9.11
C ASP A 101 0.92 23.99 -8.01
N MET A 102 0.41 22.75 -7.92
CA MET A 102 -0.62 22.32 -6.97
C MET A 102 -0.03 21.70 -5.69
N LYS A 103 1.27 21.83 -5.47
CA LYS A 103 1.92 21.31 -4.28
C LYS A 103 1.20 21.80 -3.02
N ASP A 104 0.88 20.86 -2.13
CA ASP A 104 0.20 21.11 -0.84
C ASP A 104 -1.24 21.64 -0.94
N ILE A 105 -1.83 21.71 -2.14
CA ILE A 105 -3.23 22.10 -2.31
C ILE A 105 -4.10 20.84 -2.47
N PRO A 106 -4.99 20.53 -1.51
CA PRO A 106 -5.88 19.40 -1.62
C PRO A 106 -6.89 19.61 -2.77
N TRP A 107 -7.16 18.54 -3.51
CA TRP A 107 -8.09 18.59 -4.62
C TRP A 107 -9.26 17.61 -4.42
N VAL A 108 -10.46 18.13 -4.63
CA VAL A 108 -11.68 17.34 -4.76
C VAL A 108 -12.08 17.35 -6.24
N PRO A 109 -12.25 16.17 -6.87
CA PRO A 109 -12.61 16.11 -8.29
C PRO A 109 -13.88 16.90 -8.60
N LEU A 110 -13.84 17.64 -9.68
CA LEU A 110 -15.03 18.33 -10.17
C LEU A 110 -16.06 17.32 -10.65
N ASN A 111 -17.37 17.62 -10.48
CA ASN A 111 -18.46 16.74 -10.94
C ASN A 111 -18.37 15.30 -10.41
N ASN A 112 -18.02 15.14 -9.14
CA ASN A 112 -17.79 13.85 -8.49
C ASN A 112 -19.04 13.25 -7.81
N ALA A 113 -20.17 13.95 -7.82
CA ALA A 113 -21.44 13.56 -7.21
C ALA A 113 -22.61 13.72 -8.19
N GLU A 114 -23.65 12.85 -8.04
CA GLU A 114 -24.89 12.99 -8.80
C GLU A 114 -25.58 14.35 -8.52
N PRO A 115 -26.22 14.96 -9.51
CA PRO A 115 -26.62 14.42 -10.83
C PRO A 115 -25.56 14.49 -11.95
N TYR A 116 -24.30 14.78 -11.69
CA TYR A 116 -23.22 14.90 -12.68
C TYR A 116 -23.53 15.93 -13.80
N SER A 117 -24.13 17.03 -13.45
CA SER A 117 -24.64 18.04 -14.37
C SER A 117 -23.69 19.23 -14.62
N LEU A 118 -22.41 19.10 -14.23
CA LEU A 118 -21.42 20.15 -14.44
C LEU A 118 -20.70 19.93 -15.77
N PHE A 119 -20.80 20.91 -16.68
CA PHE A 119 -20.17 20.88 -17.99
C PHE A 119 -19.03 21.87 -18.06
N VAL A 120 -17.88 21.42 -18.56
CA VAL A 120 -16.65 22.20 -18.53
C VAL A 120 -15.96 22.18 -19.88
N ASP A 121 -15.59 23.34 -20.38
CA ASP A 121 -14.60 23.52 -21.43
C ASP A 121 -13.32 24.08 -20.78
N PHE A 122 -12.27 23.26 -20.71
CA PHE A 122 -11.01 23.62 -20.06
C PHE A 122 -9.89 23.65 -21.08
N ASP A 123 -9.37 24.83 -21.33
CA ASP A 123 -8.24 25.08 -22.22
C ASP A 123 -6.97 25.40 -21.42
N GLY A 124 -5.99 24.50 -21.47
CA GLY A 124 -4.69 24.73 -20.85
C GLY A 124 -3.83 25.79 -21.55
N ASP A 125 -4.18 26.19 -22.78
CA ASP A 125 -3.46 27.20 -23.59
C ASP A 125 -1.94 26.94 -23.66
N GLY A 126 -1.53 25.66 -23.62
CA GLY A 126 -0.12 25.26 -23.66
C GLY A 126 0.61 25.32 -22.31
N HIS A 127 -0.11 25.48 -21.20
CA HIS A 127 0.43 25.45 -19.86
C HIS A 127 0.37 24.06 -19.20
N VAL A 128 1.07 23.92 -18.06
CA VAL A 128 1.13 22.69 -17.30
C VAL A 128 0.64 22.87 -15.86
N ILE A 129 0.04 21.79 -15.31
CA ILE A 129 -0.36 21.67 -13.91
C ILE A 129 0.59 20.66 -13.27
N LYS A 130 1.36 21.09 -12.26
CA LYS A 130 2.40 20.28 -11.59
C LYS A 130 1.95 19.84 -10.20
N ASN A 131 2.48 18.68 -9.73
CA ASN A 131 2.30 18.19 -8.36
C ASN A 131 0.83 17.97 -7.95
N PHE A 132 -0.04 17.69 -8.92
CA PHE A 132 -1.46 17.48 -8.68
C PHE A 132 -1.70 16.19 -7.86
N ASN A 133 -2.41 16.30 -6.75
CA ASN A 133 -2.66 15.17 -5.86
C ASN A 133 -4.17 15.03 -5.57
N CYS A 134 -4.71 13.82 -5.82
CA CYS A 134 -6.09 13.48 -5.50
C CYS A 134 -6.18 12.06 -4.92
N LYS A 135 -6.68 11.94 -3.67
CA LYS A 135 -6.74 10.64 -2.96
C LYS A 135 -8.11 10.39 -2.34
N GLY A 136 -8.49 9.11 -2.32
CA GLY A 136 -9.64 8.62 -1.55
C GLY A 136 -11.02 8.96 -2.11
N GLN A 137 -11.10 9.51 -3.31
CA GLN A 137 -12.37 9.86 -3.96
C GLN A 137 -12.90 8.71 -4.82
N SER A 138 -14.22 8.69 -5.07
CA SER A 138 -14.85 7.67 -5.90
C SER A 138 -14.34 7.70 -7.36
N TYR A 139 -14.18 8.90 -7.92
CA TYR A 139 -13.60 9.16 -9.23
C TYR A 139 -12.36 10.03 -9.06
N SER A 140 -11.31 9.46 -8.44
CA SER A 140 -10.07 10.20 -8.16
C SER A 140 -9.40 10.66 -9.45
N SER A 141 -9.37 11.99 -9.68
CA SER A 141 -8.91 12.63 -10.91
C SER A 141 -9.01 14.15 -10.79
N PHE A 142 -8.65 14.86 -11.84
CA PHE A 142 -8.89 16.30 -11.92
C PHE A 142 -10.40 16.60 -12.11
N PHE A 143 -11.03 16.00 -13.11
CA PHE A 143 -12.48 16.00 -13.29
C PHE A 143 -13.05 14.65 -12.85
N GLY A 144 -13.79 14.52 -11.80
CA GLY A 144 -14.41 13.25 -11.43
C GLY A 144 -15.10 12.59 -12.63
N ILE A 145 -16.09 13.30 -13.20
CA ILE A 145 -16.69 12.98 -14.49
C ILE A 145 -16.51 14.18 -15.43
N LEU A 146 -15.84 14.01 -16.55
CA LEU A 146 -15.69 15.04 -17.56
C LEU A 146 -16.83 14.95 -18.57
N CYS A 147 -17.69 15.94 -18.52
CA CYS A 147 -18.70 16.25 -19.54
C CYS A 147 -18.30 17.58 -20.17
N GLY A 148 -17.87 17.56 -21.44
CA GLY A 148 -17.30 18.70 -22.14
C GLY A 148 -15.88 18.43 -22.64
N GLU A 149 -15.02 19.43 -22.69
CA GLU A 149 -13.69 19.30 -23.30
C GLU A 149 -12.57 19.70 -22.33
N CYS A 150 -11.48 18.92 -22.35
CA CYS A 150 -10.19 19.31 -21.77
C CYS A 150 -9.14 19.25 -22.87
N ARG A 151 -8.41 20.36 -23.08
CA ARG A 151 -7.42 20.42 -24.16
C ARG A 151 -6.21 21.28 -23.84
N ASN A 152 -5.13 21.03 -24.60
CA ASN A 152 -3.90 21.82 -24.61
C ASN A 152 -3.24 21.98 -23.23
N VAL A 153 -3.26 20.92 -22.39
CA VAL A 153 -2.71 20.96 -21.03
C VAL A 153 -1.84 19.75 -20.72
N GLY A 154 -0.75 19.98 -19.98
CA GLY A 154 0.05 18.91 -19.39
C GLY A 154 -0.20 18.77 -17.89
N PHE A 155 -0.28 17.54 -17.38
CA PHE A 155 -0.26 17.24 -15.95
C PHE A 155 1.05 16.52 -15.61
N ILE A 156 1.84 17.11 -14.73
CA ILE A 156 3.19 16.63 -14.41
C ILE A 156 3.26 16.22 -12.95
N ASP A 157 3.89 15.07 -12.71
CA ASP A 157 4.08 14.49 -11.36
C ASP A 157 2.77 14.36 -10.56
N ALA A 158 1.70 13.97 -11.26
CA ALA A 158 0.40 13.76 -10.63
C ALA A 158 0.40 12.49 -9.77
N ALA A 159 -0.29 12.54 -8.63
CA ALA A 159 -0.44 11.40 -7.72
C ALA A 159 -1.92 11.12 -7.45
N ILE A 160 -2.47 10.10 -8.12
CA ILE A 160 -3.88 9.75 -8.07
C ILE A 160 -4.08 8.40 -7.39
N SER A 161 -4.95 8.35 -6.39
CA SER A 161 -5.32 7.10 -5.73
C SER A 161 -6.81 7.09 -5.37
N GLY A 162 -7.56 6.13 -5.91
CA GLY A 162 -8.99 6.00 -5.70
C GLY A 162 -9.44 4.54 -5.54
N SER A 163 -10.64 4.36 -5.01
CA SER A 163 -11.27 3.04 -4.88
C SER A 163 -12.11 2.63 -6.10
N ASN A 164 -12.37 3.58 -7.01
CA ASN A 164 -13.18 3.40 -8.21
C ASN A 164 -12.39 3.92 -9.43
N ALA A 165 -13.08 4.19 -10.54
CA ALA A 165 -12.43 4.65 -11.77
C ALA A 165 -11.54 5.87 -11.54
N SER A 166 -10.26 5.73 -11.87
CA SER A 166 -9.23 6.73 -11.59
C SER A 166 -8.37 7.01 -12.82
N GLY A 167 -8.13 8.29 -13.10
CA GLY A 167 -7.25 8.77 -14.17
C GLY A 167 -6.72 10.14 -13.81
N ILE A 168 -5.65 10.61 -14.41
CA ILE A 168 -5.11 11.93 -14.05
C ILE A 168 -6.08 13.04 -14.47
N ILE A 169 -6.61 13.00 -15.69
CA ILE A 169 -7.54 14.01 -16.18
C ILE A 169 -8.97 13.71 -15.75
N ALA A 170 -9.47 12.51 -15.99
CA ALA A 170 -10.84 12.16 -15.59
C ALA A 170 -10.94 10.76 -14.99
N GLY A 171 -11.75 10.60 -13.96
CA GLY A 171 -12.15 9.30 -13.48
C GLY A 171 -13.08 8.62 -14.49
N TYR A 172 -14.04 9.38 -15.01
CA TYR A 172 -14.95 8.94 -16.08
C TYR A 172 -15.06 10.00 -17.18
N LEU A 173 -14.87 9.60 -18.42
CA LEU A 173 -15.05 10.45 -19.59
C LEU A 173 -16.35 10.11 -20.29
N GLY A 174 -17.31 11.02 -20.28
CA GLY A 174 -18.60 10.87 -20.94
C GLY A 174 -19.81 11.19 -20.07
N ILE A 175 -21.01 10.86 -20.58
CA ILE A 175 -22.26 11.14 -19.89
C ILE A 175 -22.76 9.87 -19.20
N ARG A 176 -23.03 9.96 -17.93
CA ARG A 176 -23.64 8.88 -17.15
C ARG A 176 -25.17 8.97 -17.02
N ALA A 177 -25.73 10.16 -17.29
CA ALA A 177 -27.18 10.39 -17.17
C ALA A 177 -27.82 10.70 -18.52
N PRO A 178 -29.03 10.15 -18.83
CA PRO A 178 -29.67 10.26 -20.14
C PRO A 178 -30.27 11.64 -20.48
N LYS A 179 -30.17 12.63 -19.60
CA LYS A 179 -30.89 13.91 -19.73
C LYS A 179 -30.15 15.04 -20.43
N SER A 180 -28.86 14.98 -20.59
CA SER A 180 -28.08 16.05 -21.23
C SER A 180 -27.50 15.58 -22.56
N SER A 181 -28.27 15.73 -23.62
CA SER A 181 -27.97 15.18 -24.95
C SER A 181 -26.88 15.92 -25.75
N ASN A 182 -26.29 17.00 -25.24
CA ASN A 182 -25.49 17.89 -26.06
C ASN A 182 -23.98 17.91 -25.75
N TYR A 183 -23.52 17.32 -24.66
CA TYR A 183 -22.11 17.44 -24.27
C TYR A 183 -21.47 16.08 -24.07
N VAL A 184 -20.61 15.68 -24.97
CA VAL A 184 -19.83 14.45 -24.95
C VAL A 184 -18.45 14.77 -24.34
N GLY A 185 -17.88 13.84 -23.58
CA GLY A 185 -16.55 14.02 -23.04
C GLY A 185 -15.45 13.95 -24.10
N SER A 186 -14.56 14.93 -24.13
CA SER A 186 -13.44 15.01 -25.08
C SER A 186 -12.15 15.44 -24.38
N ILE A 187 -11.05 14.76 -24.69
CA ILE A 187 -9.70 15.14 -24.23
C ILE A 187 -8.80 15.21 -25.47
N LYS A 188 -8.16 16.38 -25.68
CA LYS A 188 -7.35 16.62 -26.88
C LYS A 188 -6.05 17.34 -26.56
N ASN A 189 -4.98 16.97 -27.26
CA ASN A 189 -3.67 17.64 -27.17
C ASN A 189 -3.16 17.72 -25.71
N CYS A 190 -3.38 16.67 -24.92
CA CYS A 190 -3.04 16.63 -23.52
C CYS A 190 -1.99 15.56 -23.23
N PHE A 191 -1.21 15.78 -22.20
CA PHE A 191 -0.31 14.75 -21.70
C PHE A 191 -0.30 14.66 -20.18
N VAL A 192 0.10 13.50 -19.69
CA VAL A 192 0.14 13.22 -18.26
C VAL A 192 1.39 12.47 -17.85
N SER A 193 1.91 12.77 -16.66
CA SER A 193 2.93 11.99 -15.97
C SER A 193 2.60 11.82 -14.48
N GLY A 194 3.26 10.87 -13.83
CA GLY A 194 3.07 10.59 -12.41
C GLY A 194 2.56 9.18 -12.13
N SER A 195 1.63 9.02 -11.20
CA SER A 195 1.10 7.72 -10.79
C SER A 195 -0.41 7.70 -10.62
N VAL A 196 -1.04 6.59 -11.03
CA VAL A 196 -2.49 6.37 -10.88
C VAL A 196 -2.74 5.00 -10.28
N SER A 197 -3.60 4.94 -9.25
CA SER A 197 -4.14 3.69 -8.74
C SER A 197 -5.67 3.76 -8.61
N GLY A 198 -6.37 2.65 -8.93
CA GLY A 198 -7.83 2.61 -8.90
C GLY A 198 -8.44 1.33 -9.45
N ASN A 199 -9.75 1.34 -9.64
CA ASN A 199 -10.51 0.20 -10.17
C ASN A 199 -11.71 0.64 -11.04
N PRO A 200 -11.58 0.76 -12.38
CA PRO A 200 -10.36 0.64 -13.18
C PRO A 200 -9.42 1.84 -13.06
N ALA A 201 -8.20 1.73 -13.59
CA ALA A 201 -7.23 2.82 -13.64
C ALA A 201 -6.64 3.02 -15.04
N GLY A 202 -6.56 4.27 -15.49
CA GLY A 202 -5.89 4.65 -16.72
C GLY A 202 -4.99 5.85 -16.52
N GLY A 203 -3.93 5.98 -17.30
CA GLY A 203 -3.03 7.12 -17.17
C GLY A 203 -3.76 8.45 -17.36
N ILE A 204 -4.60 8.55 -18.35
CA ILE A 204 -5.42 9.74 -18.66
C ILE A 204 -6.81 9.59 -18.05
N VAL A 205 -7.50 8.48 -18.31
CA VAL A 205 -8.91 8.27 -17.93
C VAL A 205 -9.10 6.90 -17.30
N GLY A 206 -9.80 6.83 -16.16
CA GLY A 206 -10.14 5.58 -15.53
C GLY A 206 -11.13 4.76 -16.36
N MET A 207 -12.22 5.40 -16.81
CA MET A 207 -13.29 4.78 -17.61
C MET A 207 -13.78 5.75 -18.69
N SER A 208 -13.98 5.28 -19.92
CA SER A 208 -14.51 6.09 -21.02
C SER A 208 -15.62 5.36 -21.77
N GLY A 209 -16.50 6.12 -22.40
CA GLY A 209 -17.60 5.62 -23.18
C GLY A 209 -18.97 5.89 -22.55
N THR A 210 -20.03 5.44 -23.18
CA THR A 210 -21.41 5.63 -22.71
C THR A 210 -22.20 4.35 -22.88
N ALA A 211 -23.03 4.02 -21.90
CA ALA A 211 -24.00 2.94 -22.03
C ALA A 211 -25.19 3.32 -22.98
N TYR A 212 -25.17 4.53 -23.55
CA TYR A 212 -26.27 5.07 -24.34
C TYR A 212 -25.77 5.53 -25.71
N SER A 213 -25.86 4.64 -26.74
CA SER A 213 -25.67 5.01 -28.15
C SER A 213 -26.70 6.14 -28.55
N PRO A 214 -26.34 7.19 -29.33
CA PRO A 214 -25.21 7.26 -30.29
C PRO A 214 -24.01 8.16 -29.84
N TYR A 215 -23.80 8.36 -28.55
CA TYR A 215 -22.80 9.31 -28.07
C TYR A 215 -21.42 8.64 -28.01
N SER A 216 -20.40 9.30 -28.52
CA SER A 216 -19.01 8.84 -28.49
C SER A 216 -18.13 9.76 -27.63
N CYS A 217 -17.30 9.20 -26.79
CA CYS A 217 -16.26 9.92 -26.03
C CYS A 217 -14.94 9.82 -26.74
N GLN A 218 -14.17 10.90 -26.78
CA GLN A 218 -12.95 10.95 -27.57
C GLN A 218 -11.72 11.31 -26.72
N ILE A 219 -10.64 10.58 -26.93
CA ILE A 219 -9.28 10.93 -26.52
C ILE A 219 -8.45 11.00 -27.79
N ASP A 220 -7.95 12.17 -28.15
CA ASP A 220 -7.24 12.38 -29.40
C ASP A 220 -5.97 13.21 -29.20
N ASN A 221 -4.89 12.84 -29.90
CA ASN A 221 -3.61 13.51 -29.79
C ASN A 221 -3.16 13.66 -28.31
N CYS A 222 -2.98 12.57 -27.61
CA CYS A 222 -2.60 12.57 -26.21
C CYS A 222 -1.45 11.59 -25.94
N TYR A 223 -0.71 11.83 -24.84
CA TYR A 223 0.23 10.81 -24.36
C TYR A 223 0.26 10.69 -22.83
N SER A 224 0.72 9.52 -22.38
CA SER A 224 0.87 9.22 -20.97
C SER A 224 2.21 8.55 -20.68
N SER A 225 2.97 9.12 -19.76
CA SER A 225 4.12 8.48 -19.13
C SER A 225 3.82 8.01 -17.69
N ALA A 226 2.54 8.14 -17.27
CA ALA A 226 2.12 7.80 -15.92
C ALA A 226 2.25 6.30 -15.63
N ARG A 227 2.67 5.98 -14.41
CA ARG A 227 2.59 4.62 -13.87
C ARG A 227 1.16 4.30 -13.47
N VAL A 228 0.63 3.19 -13.94
CA VAL A 228 -0.73 2.73 -13.63
C VAL A 228 -0.70 1.43 -12.85
N SER A 229 -1.44 1.39 -11.73
CA SER A 229 -1.65 0.20 -10.91
C SER A 229 -3.13 0.02 -10.63
N ALA A 230 -3.76 -1.02 -11.18
CA ALA A 230 -5.20 -1.21 -11.08
C ALA A 230 -5.56 -2.51 -10.36
N SER A 231 -6.47 -2.46 -9.38
CA SER A 231 -7.08 -3.66 -8.79
C SER A 231 -8.20 -4.26 -9.66
N GLY A 232 -8.39 -3.73 -10.86
CA GLY A 232 -9.33 -4.21 -11.87
C GLY A 232 -8.71 -4.16 -13.25
N HIS A 233 -9.20 -3.27 -14.13
CA HIS A 233 -8.69 -3.08 -15.48
C HIS A 233 -7.71 -1.91 -15.51
N GLY A 234 -6.52 -2.12 -16.07
CA GLY A 234 -5.46 -1.13 -16.14
C GLY A 234 -4.99 -0.85 -17.56
N GLY A 235 -4.92 0.44 -17.95
CA GLY A 235 -4.41 0.84 -19.26
C GLY A 235 -3.54 2.10 -19.20
N GLY A 236 -2.53 2.19 -20.06
CA GLY A 236 -1.63 3.35 -20.09
C GLY A 236 -2.34 4.66 -20.43
N ILE A 237 -3.44 4.59 -21.16
CA ILE A 237 -4.31 5.72 -21.50
C ILE A 237 -5.66 5.58 -20.79
N VAL A 238 -6.37 4.44 -20.97
CA VAL A 238 -7.72 4.21 -20.43
C VAL A 238 -7.79 2.87 -19.71
N GLY A 239 -8.34 2.86 -18.48
CA GLY A 239 -8.50 1.63 -17.70
C GLY A 239 -9.57 0.72 -18.29
N ASN A 240 -10.78 1.25 -18.56
CA ASN A 240 -11.89 0.51 -19.18
C ASN A 240 -12.61 1.38 -20.20
N MET A 241 -12.69 0.91 -21.43
CA MET A 241 -13.46 1.54 -22.50
C MET A 241 -14.80 0.82 -22.68
N LEU A 242 -15.88 1.54 -22.40
CA LEU A 242 -17.24 1.11 -22.68
C LEU A 242 -17.62 1.43 -24.12
N ASP A 243 -18.85 1.06 -24.50
CA ASP A 243 -19.39 1.30 -25.84
C ASP A 243 -19.27 2.77 -26.27
N GLY A 244 -18.88 3.03 -27.50
CA GLY A 244 -18.69 4.38 -28.05
C GLY A 244 -17.42 5.12 -27.62
N GLY A 245 -16.50 4.49 -26.92
CA GLY A 245 -15.18 5.08 -26.62
C GLY A 245 -14.28 5.11 -27.85
N ILE A 246 -13.69 6.27 -28.15
CA ILE A 246 -12.77 6.50 -29.29
C ILE A 246 -11.43 7.01 -28.74
N VAL A 247 -10.36 6.34 -29.13
CA VAL A 247 -8.98 6.76 -28.81
C VAL A 247 -8.17 6.80 -30.09
N THR A 248 -7.63 7.97 -30.42
CA THR A 248 -6.89 8.20 -31.66
C THR A 248 -5.60 8.98 -31.42
N ASN A 249 -4.56 8.69 -32.19
CA ASN A 249 -3.28 9.41 -32.18
C ASN A 249 -2.65 9.52 -30.78
N VAL A 250 -2.56 8.40 -30.07
CA VAL A 250 -2.03 8.38 -28.71
C VAL A 250 -0.85 7.43 -28.54
N TYR A 251 0.04 7.79 -27.62
CA TYR A 251 1.04 6.82 -27.15
C TYR A 251 1.15 6.79 -25.63
N ALA A 252 1.61 5.67 -25.09
CA ALA A 252 1.86 5.50 -23.67
C ALA A 252 3.23 4.84 -23.43
N THR A 253 4.01 5.40 -22.49
CA THR A 253 5.36 4.92 -22.13
C THR A 253 5.44 4.41 -20.69
N GLY A 254 4.48 4.80 -19.83
CA GLY A 254 4.46 4.43 -18.42
C GLY A 254 4.21 2.94 -18.18
N ARG A 255 4.71 2.43 -17.04
CA ARG A 255 4.44 1.06 -16.60
C ARG A 255 2.96 0.87 -16.28
N VAL A 256 2.38 -0.26 -16.71
CA VAL A 256 1.00 -0.64 -16.39
C VAL A 256 0.97 -1.98 -15.68
N SER A 257 0.25 -2.06 -14.56
CA SER A 257 -0.05 -3.31 -13.85
C SER A 257 -1.53 -3.38 -13.49
N ALA A 258 -2.13 -4.57 -13.59
CA ALA A 258 -3.54 -4.75 -13.26
C ALA A 258 -3.87 -6.18 -12.82
N ASP A 259 -4.89 -6.32 -11.94
CA ASP A 259 -5.27 -7.62 -11.39
C ASP A 259 -6.28 -8.40 -12.26
N ARG A 260 -7.00 -7.73 -13.18
CA ARG A 260 -8.02 -8.40 -14.03
C ARG A 260 -7.71 -8.36 -15.52
N ALA A 261 -7.42 -7.17 -16.05
CA ALA A 261 -7.03 -7.03 -17.45
C ALA A 261 -6.08 -5.84 -17.59
N CYS A 262 -4.98 -6.04 -18.32
CA CYS A 262 -3.88 -5.12 -18.42
C CYS A 262 -3.51 -4.85 -19.88
N GLY A 263 -3.50 -3.60 -20.29
CA GLY A 263 -3.09 -3.20 -21.65
C GLY A 263 -2.22 -1.96 -21.64
N GLY A 264 -1.26 -1.89 -22.56
CA GLY A 264 -0.38 -0.74 -22.69
C GLY A 264 -1.13 0.56 -23.01
N ILE A 265 -2.25 0.47 -23.70
CA ILE A 265 -3.13 1.61 -24.02
C ILE A 265 -4.45 1.49 -23.25
N ALA A 266 -5.17 0.37 -23.38
CA ALA A 266 -6.47 0.17 -22.75
C ALA A 266 -6.51 -1.15 -21.98
N GLY A 267 -7.02 -1.15 -20.74
CA GLY A 267 -7.13 -2.36 -19.93
C GLY A 267 -8.21 -3.30 -20.47
N ASN A 268 -9.37 -2.77 -20.78
CA ASN A 268 -10.50 -3.53 -21.34
C ASN A 268 -11.22 -2.69 -22.40
N LEU A 269 -11.73 -3.36 -23.42
CA LEU A 269 -12.52 -2.76 -24.51
C LEU A 269 -13.86 -3.46 -24.60
N GLU A 270 -14.95 -2.68 -24.66
CA GLU A 270 -16.33 -3.19 -24.76
C GLU A 270 -17.08 -2.52 -25.93
N GLY A 271 -18.04 -3.25 -26.49
CA GLY A 271 -18.97 -2.74 -27.50
C GLY A 271 -18.29 -2.26 -28.79
N SER A 272 -18.66 -1.06 -29.22
CA SER A 272 -18.15 -0.39 -30.43
C SER A 272 -16.89 0.47 -30.18
N SER A 273 -16.13 0.18 -29.13
CA SER A 273 -14.88 0.91 -28.83
C SER A 273 -13.90 0.88 -29.98
N TYR A 274 -13.22 2.03 -30.22
CA TYR A 274 -12.34 2.22 -31.34
C TYR A 274 -10.96 2.74 -30.95
N LEU A 275 -9.90 2.07 -31.40
CA LEU A 275 -8.51 2.49 -31.27
C LEU A 275 -7.91 2.71 -32.67
N GLN A 276 -7.31 3.86 -32.92
CA GLN A 276 -6.63 4.15 -34.20
C GLN A 276 -5.36 4.97 -33.97
N ASN A 277 -4.32 4.64 -34.69
CA ASN A 277 -3.02 5.29 -34.58
C ASN A 277 -2.54 5.33 -33.12
N VAL A 278 -2.40 4.16 -32.48
CA VAL A 278 -1.97 4.06 -31.10
C VAL A 278 -0.61 3.35 -31.00
N VAL A 279 0.24 3.85 -30.12
CA VAL A 279 1.56 3.27 -29.85
C VAL A 279 1.68 2.90 -28.38
N ALA A 280 1.70 1.62 -28.09
CA ALA A 280 2.01 1.10 -26.77
C ALA A 280 3.53 0.97 -26.60
N TRP A 281 4.16 2.00 -26.07
CA TRP A 281 5.59 2.13 -25.88
C TRP A 281 5.98 1.99 -24.41
N ASN A 282 5.24 1.15 -23.71
CA ASN A 282 5.32 1.01 -22.26
C ASN A 282 6.59 0.26 -21.85
N SER A 283 7.23 0.69 -20.78
CA SER A 283 8.38 -0.01 -20.19
C SER A 283 8.03 -1.38 -19.60
N SER A 284 6.79 -1.60 -19.21
CA SER A 284 6.23 -2.92 -18.89
C SER A 284 4.71 -2.91 -18.85
N VAL A 285 4.09 -4.04 -19.21
CA VAL A 285 2.67 -4.31 -19.06
C VAL A 285 2.53 -5.66 -18.34
N SER A 286 1.95 -5.68 -17.12
CA SER A 286 1.90 -6.87 -16.28
C SER A 286 0.52 -7.10 -15.68
N GLY A 287 0.00 -8.32 -15.81
CA GLY A 287 -1.33 -8.71 -15.33
C GLY A 287 -1.56 -10.21 -15.50
N PRO A 288 -2.82 -10.69 -15.35
CA PRO A 288 -3.17 -12.10 -15.55
C PRO A 288 -2.81 -12.56 -16.96
N LYS A 289 -2.22 -13.76 -17.07
CA LYS A 289 -1.69 -14.33 -18.33
C LYS A 289 -2.68 -14.30 -19.50
N ASP A 290 -3.95 -14.57 -19.23
CA ASP A 290 -4.99 -14.65 -20.26
C ASP A 290 -5.66 -13.30 -20.59
N ASN A 291 -5.38 -12.26 -19.81
CA ASN A 291 -5.99 -10.94 -19.90
C ASN A 291 -4.95 -9.80 -19.91
N THR A 292 -3.76 -10.09 -20.41
CA THR A 292 -2.71 -9.09 -20.59
C THR A 292 -2.35 -9.02 -22.06
N GLY A 293 -2.47 -7.84 -22.63
CA GLY A 293 -2.11 -7.54 -23.99
C GLY A 293 -1.31 -6.27 -24.10
N LEU A 294 -0.45 -6.17 -25.07
CA LEU A 294 0.46 -5.06 -25.19
C LEU A 294 -0.25 -3.75 -25.53
N VAL A 295 -1.31 -3.80 -26.32
CA VAL A 295 -2.18 -2.64 -26.60
C VAL A 295 -3.43 -2.68 -25.73
N SER A 296 -4.10 -3.84 -25.62
CA SER A 296 -5.34 -4.01 -24.85
C SER A 296 -5.35 -5.33 -24.09
N GLY A 297 -5.79 -5.31 -22.83
CA GLY A 297 -5.85 -6.49 -21.96
C GLY A 297 -6.95 -7.47 -22.37
N THR A 298 -8.18 -7.02 -22.46
CA THR A 298 -9.32 -7.83 -22.92
C THR A 298 -10.16 -7.10 -23.93
N LYS A 299 -10.90 -7.87 -24.72
CA LYS A 299 -11.78 -7.37 -25.75
C LYS A 299 -13.11 -8.14 -25.70
N LYS A 300 -14.18 -7.45 -25.29
CA LYS A 300 -15.54 -8.01 -25.28
C LYS A 300 -16.34 -7.41 -26.42
N VAL A 301 -16.77 -8.25 -27.35
CA VAL A 301 -17.60 -7.86 -28.47
C VAL A 301 -19.08 -8.12 -28.11
N TYR A 302 -19.83 -7.04 -27.88
CA TYR A 302 -21.30 -7.07 -27.86
C TYR A 302 -21.80 -6.29 -29.09
N ASP A 303 -22.50 -6.90 -30.02
CA ASP A 303 -23.15 -6.30 -31.20
C ASP A 303 -22.39 -5.21 -32.01
N GLY A 304 -21.15 -4.93 -31.70
CA GLY A 304 -20.26 -3.98 -32.36
C GLY A 304 -18.84 -4.47 -32.34
N ALA A 305 -18.12 -4.41 -33.43
CA ALA A 305 -16.73 -4.84 -33.47
C ALA A 305 -15.82 -3.78 -32.86
N CYS A 306 -15.13 -4.10 -31.76
CA CYS A 306 -13.95 -3.30 -31.36
C CYS A 306 -12.97 -3.26 -32.54
N THR A 307 -12.59 -2.07 -32.99
CA THR A 307 -11.75 -1.92 -34.17
C THR A 307 -10.38 -1.40 -33.79
N TYR A 308 -9.36 -2.00 -34.34
CA TYR A 308 -7.97 -1.54 -34.26
C TYR A 308 -7.49 -1.13 -35.65
N ALA A 309 -6.91 0.04 -35.76
CA ALA A 309 -6.26 0.46 -37.00
C ALA A 309 -4.92 1.10 -36.66
N ASN A 310 -3.85 0.70 -37.34
CA ASN A 310 -2.49 1.22 -37.15
C ASN A 310 -2.03 1.18 -35.69
N THR A 311 -2.24 0.04 -35.03
CA THR A 311 -1.77 -0.18 -33.64
C THR A 311 -0.38 -0.77 -33.68
N ILE A 312 0.53 -0.19 -32.89
CA ILE A 312 1.92 -0.63 -32.79
C ILE A 312 2.27 -0.83 -31.33
N SER A 313 2.96 -1.90 -31.04
CA SER A 313 3.50 -2.16 -29.70
C SER A 313 4.99 -2.50 -29.83
N GLU A 314 5.82 -1.87 -29.03
CA GLU A 314 7.24 -2.20 -28.92
C GLU A 314 7.45 -3.63 -28.41
N LEU A 315 6.62 -4.07 -27.47
CA LEU A 315 6.70 -5.39 -26.84
C LEU A 315 6.24 -6.55 -27.75
N ASP A 316 5.40 -6.29 -28.77
CA ASP A 316 4.90 -7.24 -29.77
C ASP A 316 5.69 -7.14 -31.09
N ASN A 317 6.87 -6.61 -31.05
CA ASN A 317 7.60 -6.21 -32.24
C ASN A 317 8.37 -7.39 -32.89
N PRO A 318 7.70 -8.27 -33.67
CA PRO A 318 8.39 -9.33 -34.41
C PRO A 318 9.33 -8.76 -35.49
N ASP A 319 9.14 -7.49 -35.87
CA ASP A 319 9.93 -6.81 -36.91
C ASP A 319 11.00 -5.87 -36.34
N GLY A 320 11.15 -5.76 -34.99
CA GLY A 320 12.23 -5.01 -34.34
C GLY A 320 12.23 -3.51 -34.65
N LYS A 321 11.08 -2.82 -34.60
CA LYS A 321 11.01 -1.37 -34.78
C LYS A 321 11.84 -0.66 -33.71
N THR A 322 12.72 0.17 -34.15
CA THR A 322 13.56 1.02 -33.31
C THR A 322 12.72 2.19 -32.74
N ASP A 323 13.17 2.79 -31.64
CA ASP A 323 12.63 4.04 -31.11
C ASP A 323 12.51 5.14 -32.17
N ALA A 324 13.48 5.21 -33.09
CA ALA A 324 13.43 6.17 -34.19
C ALA A 324 12.26 5.93 -35.15
N GLU A 325 11.90 4.68 -35.42
CA GLU A 325 10.75 4.32 -36.24
C GLU A 325 9.43 4.60 -35.50
N LEU A 326 9.37 4.35 -34.21
CA LEU A 326 8.17 4.69 -33.39
C LEU A 326 7.96 6.20 -33.31
N ARG A 327 9.04 6.99 -33.16
CA ARG A 327 9.02 8.45 -33.25
C ARG A 327 8.47 8.93 -34.58
N ALA A 328 8.97 8.36 -35.68
CA ALA A 328 8.51 8.71 -37.03
C ALA A 328 7.03 8.43 -37.24
N VAL A 329 6.49 7.35 -36.66
CA VAL A 329 5.06 7.05 -36.69
C VAL A 329 4.25 8.16 -35.98
N VAL A 330 4.64 8.55 -34.77
CA VAL A 330 3.90 9.57 -33.99
C VAL A 330 3.99 10.93 -34.66
N THR A 331 5.18 11.35 -35.09
CA THR A 331 5.33 12.65 -35.80
C THR A 331 4.62 12.67 -37.17
N GLY A 332 4.42 11.49 -37.76
CA GLY A 332 3.65 11.31 -38.99
C GLY A 332 2.14 11.51 -38.85
N TRP A 333 1.60 11.56 -37.60
CA TRP A 333 0.17 11.86 -37.39
C TRP A 333 -0.21 13.31 -37.73
N GLY A 334 0.78 14.19 -37.91
CA GLY A 334 0.60 15.61 -38.28
C GLY A 334 0.35 16.50 -37.08
N ASP A 335 -0.24 17.69 -37.34
CA ASP A 335 -0.56 18.65 -36.29
C ASP A 335 -1.53 18.03 -35.25
N PRO A 336 -1.30 18.22 -33.94
CA PRO A 336 -0.40 19.13 -33.25
C PRO A 336 1.02 18.62 -32.96
N TRP A 337 1.43 17.49 -33.50
CA TRP A 337 2.75 16.92 -33.25
C TRP A 337 3.85 17.67 -33.99
N ALA A 338 4.99 17.88 -33.36
CA ALA A 338 6.11 18.60 -33.94
C ALA A 338 6.64 17.90 -35.17
N LYS A 339 6.58 18.58 -36.35
CA LYS A 339 6.92 18.01 -37.67
C LYS A 339 8.42 17.86 -37.93
N ASP A 340 9.23 18.62 -37.24
CA ASP A 340 10.69 18.60 -37.37
C ASP A 340 11.38 17.46 -36.59
N GLY A 341 10.59 16.60 -35.98
CA GLY A 341 11.10 15.54 -35.13
C GLY A 341 11.61 16.04 -33.78
N SER A 342 11.26 17.28 -33.38
CA SER A 342 11.57 17.79 -32.05
C SER A 342 11.05 16.84 -31.01
N VAL A 343 11.94 16.42 -30.13
CA VAL A 343 11.66 15.41 -29.12
C VAL A 343 11.92 15.98 -27.74
N ALA A 344 10.99 15.72 -26.83
CA ALA A 344 11.14 16.07 -25.45
C ALA A 344 11.67 14.84 -24.70
N ASN A 345 12.92 14.89 -24.27
CA ASN A 345 13.58 13.77 -23.59
C ASN A 345 13.57 12.44 -24.37
N GLY A 346 13.67 12.49 -25.70
CA GLY A 346 13.67 11.31 -26.56
C GLY A 346 12.30 10.91 -27.13
N TYR A 347 11.21 11.55 -26.71
CA TYR A 347 9.84 11.25 -27.15
C TYR A 347 9.23 12.37 -27.98
N PRO A 348 8.31 12.07 -28.93
CA PRO A 348 7.59 13.09 -29.68
C PRO A 348 6.84 14.04 -28.77
N ALA A 349 6.85 15.32 -29.13
CA ALA A 349 6.17 16.37 -28.36
C ALA A 349 5.18 17.14 -29.25
N PHE A 350 4.26 17.85 -28.62
CA PHE A 350 3.39 18.81 -29.32
C PHE A 350 4.18 20.06 -29.75
N ASN A 351 3.75 20.70 -30.81
CA ASN A 351 4.37 21.94 -31.31
C ASN A 351 4.49 23.01 -30.21
N TRP A 352 3.42 23.19 -29.40
CA TRP A 352 3.43 24.19 -28.32
C TRP A 352 4.40 23.80 -27.19
N LEU A 353 4.58 22.51 -26.93
CA LEU A 353 5.49 22.03 -25.90
C LEU A 353 6.95 22.04 -26.39
N ALA A 354 7.20 21.59 -27.63
CA ALA A 354 8.52 21.56 -28.23
C ALA A 354 9.20 22.94 -28.36
N SER A 355 8.40 23.99 -28.47
CA SER A 355 8.88 25.37 -28.54
C SER A 355 9.29 25.99 -27.20
N ARG A 356 9.00 25.34 -26.08
CA ARG A 356 9.33 25.84 -24.73
C ARG A 356 10.80 25.65 -24.42
N ALA A 357 11.41 26.66 -23.78
CA ALA A 357 12.81 26.56 -23.32
C ALA A 357 13.02 25.48 -22.22
N ASP A 358 11.99 25.19 -21.43
CA ASP A 358 11.98 24.24 -20.34
C ASP A 358 11.33 22.87 -20.72
N VAL A 359 11.23 22.57 -22.00
CA VAL A 359 10.56 21.36 -22.51
C VAL A 359 11.05 20.07 -21.85
N ALA A 360 12.34 19.95 -21.59
CA ALA A 360 12.94 18.77 -20.98
C ALA A 360 12.45 18.54 -19.52
N GLU A 361 12.05 19.61 -18.83
CA GLU A 361 11.57 19.58 -17.45
C GLU A 361 10.05 19.37 -17.38
N VAL A 362 9.34 19.86 -18.40
CA VAL A 362 7.87 19.91 -18.37
C VAL A 362 7.18 18.95 -19.34
N CYS A 363 7.91 18.13 -20.10
CA CYS A 363 7.30 17.18 -21.04
C CYS A 363 6.74 15.91 -20.39
N GLY A 364 6.89 15.73 -19.10
CA GLY A 364 6.45 14.53 -18.40
C GLY A 364 7.28 13.27 -18.67
N HIS A 365 8.29 13.34 -19.55
CA HIS A 365 9.23 12.25 -19.79
C HIS A 365 10.57 12.55 -19.13
N VAL A 366 11.14 11.58 -18.46
CA VAL A 366 12.56 11.62 -18.05
C VAL A 366 13.39 11.55 -19.32
N LYS A 367 14.47 12.33 -19.42
CA LYS A 367 15.37 12.28 -20.58
C LYS A 367 15.87 10.84 -20.78
N VAL A 368 15.38 10.18 -21.79
CA VAL A 368 15.89 8.89 -22.21
C VAL A 368 17.04 9.13 -23.15
N GLU A 369 18.24 9.01 -22.64
CA GLU A 369 19.34 8.54 -23.49
C GLU A 369 18.95 7.11 -23.88
N ASP A 370 19.25 6.68 -25.09
CA ASP A 370 18.90 5.35 -25.63
C ASP A 370 18.76 4.29 -24.50
N PRO A 371 17.57 3.77 -24.20
CA PRO A 371 17.39 2.85 -23.07
C PRO A 371 18.22 1.58 -23.20
N ASP A 372 18.62 1.21 -24.43
CA ASP A 372 19.42 0.03 -24.72
C ASP A 372 20.92 0.35 -24.87
N ALA A 373 21.31 1.62 -24.95
CA ALA A 373 22.71 1.97 -24.96
C ALA A 373 23.36 1.64 -23.62
N PRO A 374 24.44 0.86 -23.60
CA PRO A 374 25.18 0.60 -22.36
C PRO A 374 25.57 1.92 -21.68
N ILE A 375 25.26 2.05 -20.39
CA ILE A 375 25.73 3.21 -19.62
C ILE A 375 27.25 3.15 -19.58
N THR A 376 27.88 4.10 -20.23
CA THR A 376 29.34 4.23 -20.20
C THR A 376 29.76 4.93 -18.92
N PRO A 377 30.66 4.37 -18.11
CA PRO A 377 31.19 5.06 -16.93
C PRO A 377 31.78 6.42 -17.31
N GLU A 378 31.40 7.46 -16.58
CA GLU A 378 31.83 8.84 -16.76
C GLU A 378 32.72 9.29 -15.58
N GLU A 379 33.64 10.19 -15.86
CA GLU A 379 34.50 10.77 -14.83
C GLU A 379 33.71 11.58 -13.80
N ILE A 380 33.98 11.39 -12.52
CA ILE A 380 33.44 12.18 -11.42
C ILE A 380 34.40 13.35 -11.19
N SER A 381 34.07 14.50 -11.74
CA SER A 381 34.93 15.68 -11.75
C SER A 381 34.55 16.77 -10.76
N LYS A 382 33.38 16.68 -10.12
CA LYS A 382 32.91 17.67 -9.16
C LYS A 382 33.02 17.15 -7.74
N GLY A 383 33.68 17.92 -6.85
CA GLY A 383 33.95 17.58 -5.45
C GLY A 383 35.25 16.81 -5.26
N SER A 384 35.65 16.66 -4.02
CA SER A 384 36.88 15.93 -3.64
C SER A 384 36.60 14.66 -2.82
N GLY A 385 35.31 14.35 -2.55
CA GLY A 385 34.89 13.18 -1.78
C GLY A 385 35.09 13.31 -0.28
N THR A 386 35.24 14.52 0.22
CA THR A 386 35.30 14.83 1.66
C THR A 386 33.92 15.28 2.17
N GLU A 387 33.73 15.30 3.48
CA GLU A 387 32.48 15.73 4.10
C GLU A 387 32.11 17.17 3.72
N SER A 388 33.09 18.09 3.66
CA SER A 388 32.88 19.48 3.28
C SER A 388 32.79 19.72 1.77
N ASP A 389 33.21 18.76 0.95
CA ASP A 389 33.24 18.84 -0.51
C ASP A 389 32.95 17.45 -1.12
N PRO A 390 31.70 16.93 -1.01
CA PRO A 390 31.34 15.60 -1.49
C PRO A 390 31.41 15.53 -3.02
N TYR A 391 31.66 14.35 -3.57
CA TYR A 391 31.50 14.11 -4.99
C TYR A 391 30.04 14.33 -5.40
N LEU A 392 29.81 15.15 -6.43
CA LEU A 392 28.48 15.45 -6.95
C LEU A 392 28.21 14.59 -8.19
N LEU A 393 27.18 13.74 -8.11
CA LEU A 393 26.75 12.89 -9.21
C LEU A 393 25.45 13.40 -9.82
N SER A 394 25.41 13.52 -11.15
CA SER A 394 24.24 13.98 -11.89
C SER A 394 23.87 13.06 -13.06
N THR A 395 24.68 12.05 -13.38
CA THR A 395 24.45 11.15 -14.49
C THR A 395 24.58 9.67 -14.10
N ALA A 396 23.96 8.79 -14.87
CA ALA A 396 24.09 7.36 -14.69
C ALA A 396 25.53 6.89 -14.88
N GLY A 397 26.26 7.47 -15.84
CA GLY A 397 27.67 7.15 -16.10
C GLY A 397 28.55 7.43 -14.89
N GLN A 398 28.35 8.56 -14.20
CA GLN A 398 29.06 8.87 -12.95
C GLN A 398 28.71 7.89 -11.85
N LEU A 399 27.44 7.51 -11.71
CA LEU A 399 27.01 6.55 -10.70
C LEU A 399 27.61 5.16 -10.97
N PHE A 400 27.64 4.69 -12.22
CA PHE A 400 28.32 3.44 -12.61
C PHE A 400 29.83 3.48 -12.37
N ASN A 401 30.45 4.67 -12.42
CA ASN A 401 31.87 4.87 -12.12
C ASN A 401 32.18 5.09 -10.63
N LEU A 402 31.17 5.10 -9.76
CA LEU A 402 31.33 5.44 -8.35
C LEU A 402 32.38 4.59 -7.63
N LYS A 403 32.50 3.30 -7.98
CA LYS A 403 33.49 2.41 -7.38
C LYS A 403 34.94 2.91 -7.60
N SER A 404 35.22 3.66 -8.68
CA SER A 404 36.60 4.15 -9.01
C SER A 404 37.13 5.19 -8.01
N VAL A 405 36.24 5.89 -7.29
CA VAL A 405 36.61 6.92 -6.31
C VAL A 405 36.58 6.41 -4.87
N LEU A 406 36.01 5.21 -4.62
CA LEU A 406 35.99 4.61 -3.29
C LEU A 406 37.39 4.11 -2.90
N LYS A 407 37.78 4.34 -1.66
CA LYS A 407 39.10 4.00 -1.14
C LYS A 407 38.99 3.06 0.06
N LYS A 408 39.88 2.07 0.10
CA LYS A 408 39.92 1.12 1.20
C LYS A 408 40.28 1.80 2.51
N GLY A 409 39.46 1.54 3.55
CA GLY A 409 39.70 2.08 4.90
C GLY A 409 39.36 3.58 5.07
N GLU A 410 38.84 4.23 4.00
CA GLU A 410 38.42 5.63 4.07
C GLU A 410 36.91 5.73 3.83
N THR A 411 36.27 6.76 4.38
CA THR A 411 34.87 7.11 4.06
C THR A 411 34.89 8.17 2.96
N VAL A 412 34.25 7.86 1.84
CA VAL A 412 34.07 8.78 0.71
C VAL A 412 32.67 9.37 0.76
N TYR A 413 32.56 10.68 0.67
CA TYR A 413 31.30 11.42 0.69
C TYR A 413 30.82 11.67 -0.75
N VAL A 414 29.56 11.31 -0.99
CA VAL A 414 28.92 11.36 -2.30
C VAL A 414 27.54 11.97 -2.16
N ARG A 415 27.17 12.85 -3.08
CA ARG A 415 25.83 13.45 -3.10
C ARG A 415 25.27 13.44 -4.52
N LEU A 416 24.00 13.09 -4.65
CA LEU A 416 23.28 13.28 -5.90
C LEU A 416 22.93 14.76 -6.08
N SER A 417 23.04 15.26 -7.30
CA SER A 417 22.67 16.61 -7.70
C SER A 417 21.58 16.65 -8.78
N ALA A 418 21.09 15.48 -9.21
CA ALA A 418 19.99 15.29 -10.13
C ALA A 418 19.38 13.90 -9.94
N ASP A 419 18.17 13.69 -10.44
CA ASP A 419 17.57 12.37 -10.59
C ASP A 419 18.37 11.56 -11.63
N ILE A 420 18.61 10.29 -11.36
CA ILE A 420 19.44 9.41 -12.19
C ILE A 420 18.63 8.18 -12.62
N ASP A 421 18.50 7.98 -13.94
CA ASP A 421 17.87 6.78 -14.50
C ASP A 421 18.95 5.74 -14.89
N LEU A 422 18.87 4.57 -14.25
CA LEU A 422 19.80 3.44 -14.51
C LEU A 422 19.29 2.49 -15.63
N ARG A 423 18.16 2.80 -16.26
CA ARG A 423 17.64 2.11 -17.46
C ARG A 423 17.57 0.60 -17.31
N LYS A 424 17.35 0.09 -16.10
CA LYS A 424 17.39 -1.36 -15.77
C LYS A 424 18.70 -2.06 -16.15
N GLN A 425 19.77 -1.32 -16.42
CA GLN A 425 21.06 -1.95 -16.65
C GLN A 425 21.55 -2.65 -15.38
N ASN A 426 22.11 -3.83 -15.56
CA ASN A 426 22.47 -4.69 -14.45
C ASN A 426 23.59 -4.06 -13.60
N TRP A 427 23.27 -3.73 -12.39
CA TRP A 427 24.16 -3.11 -11.41
C TRP A 427 25.12 -4.12 -10.80
N THR A 428 26.38 -3.76 -10.67
CA THR A 428 27.33 -4.51 -9.85
C THR A 428 27.47 -3.84 -8.48
N PRO A 429 27.21 -4.56 -7.38
CA PRO A 429 27.35 -4.00 -6.03
C PRO A 429 28.73 -3.41 -5.80
N LEU A 430 28.80 -2.31 -5.03
CA LEU A 430 30.05 -1.54 -4.88
C LEU A 430 31.08 -2.24 -3.98
N ASN A 431 30.63 -2.78 -2.84
CA ASN A 431 31.47 -3.33 -1.77
C ASN A 431 31.07 -4.79 -1.50
N PHE A 432 31.51 -5.71 -2.34
CA PHE A 432 31.15 -7.14 -2.23
C PHE A 432 32.36 -8.06 -2.02
N GLU A 433 33.56 -7.48 -1.87
CA GLU A 433 34.81 -8.22 -1.66
C GLU A 433 35.27 -8.04 -0.20
N ASP A 434 35.64 -9.15 0.46
CA ASP A 434 36.23 -9.13 1.80
C ASP A 434 37.54 -8.34 1.80
N PRO A 435 37.82 -7.43 2.76
CA PRO A 435 37.19 -7.22 4.06
C PRO A 435 36.02 -6.22 4.10
N TYR A 436 35.39 -5.87 3.01
CA TYR A 436 34.26 -4.91 2.93
C TYR A 436 34.59 -3.50 3.46
N ASP A 437 35.81 -3.07 3.21
CA ASP A 437 36.41 -1.87 3.80
C ASP A 437 36.22 -0.58 2.98
N LEU A 438 35.36 -0.62 1.96
CA LEU A 438 34.97 0.58 1.22
C LEU A 438 33.88 1.34 2.00
N GLY A 439 34.29 2.41 2.68
CA GLY A 439 33.41 3.29 3.42
C GLY A 439 32.74 4.32 2.51
N ILE A 440 31.45 4.59 2.72
CA ILE A 440 30.71 5.57 1.95
C ILE A 440 29.68 6.33 2.80
N HIS A 441 29.59 7.64 2.56
CA HIS A 441 28.45 8.44 2.95
C HIS A 441 27.72 8.88 1.68
N PHE A 442 26.63 8.20 1.35
CA PHE A 442 25.83 8.44 0.17
C PHE A 442 24.57 9.25 0.54
N ASP A 443 24.55 10.53 0.18
CA ASP A 443 23.42 11.42 0.33
C ASP A 443 22.70 11.58 -1.01
N GLY A 444 21.46 11.09 -1.10
CA GLY A 444 20.65 11.30 -2.28
C GLY A 444 20.23 12.74 -2.54
N GLY A 445 20.44 13.66 -1.56
CA GLY A 445 20.06 15.07 -1.72
C GLY A 445 18.56 15.31 -1.98
N GLY A 446 17.72 14.31 -1.73
CA GLY A 446 16.29 14.31 -2.08
C GLY A 446 15.99 13.89 -3.52
N HIS A 447 17.01 13.51 -4.30
CA HIS A 447 16.88 13.04 -5.68
C HIS A 447 16.51 11.56 -5.77
N LYS A 448 16.16 11.15 -6.99
CA LYS A 448 15.67 9.80 -7.31
C LYS A 448 16.72 8.99 -8.06
N ILE A 449 16.75 7.69 -7.80
CA ILE A 449 17.39 6.67 -8.64
C ILE A 449 16.27 5.84 -9.27
N LEU A 450 16.15 5.94 -10.59
CA LEU A 450 15.08 5.32 -11.37
C LEU A 450 15.60 4.02 -11.99
N ASN A 451 14.71 3.03 -12.12
CA ASN A 451 14.97 1.81 -12.87
C ASN A 451 16.21 1.05 -12.41
N PHE A 452 16.50 1.05 -11.11
CA PHE A 452 17.60 0.25 -10.59
C PHE A 452 17.35 -1.24 -10.82
N ALA A 453 18.33 -1.95 -11.36
CA ALA A 453 18.26 -3.40 -11.52
C ALA A 453 19.56 -4.05 -11.07
N CYS A 454 19.48 -5.05 -10.20
CA CYS A 454 20.63 -5.84 -9.79
C CYS A 454 20.25 -7.32 -9.83
N SER A 455 20.91 -8.08 -10.71
CA SER A 455 20.70 -9.52 -10.86
C SER A 455 22.02 -10.23 -11.10
N GLY A 456 22.12 -11.50 -10.74
CA GLY A 456 23.27 -12.33 -11.08
C GLY A 456 23.87 -13.10 -9.91
N ALA A 457 24.96 -13.81 -10.20
CA ALA A 457 25.63 -14.76 -9.32
C ALA A 457 26.46 -14.14 -8.17
N LYS A 458 26.35 -12.85 -7.94
CA LYS A 458 27.07 -12.17 -6.85
C LYS A 458 26.40 -12.43 -5.50
N ILE A 459 27.21 -12.59 -4.45
CA ILE A 459 26.79 -13.03 -3.12
C ILE A 459 25.78 -12.06 -2.44
N TYR A 460 25.79 -10.77 -2.79
CA TYR A 460 25.01 -9.72 -2.16
C TYR A 460 24.31 -8.86 -3.20
N ALA A 461 23.23 -9.39 -3.81
CA ALA A 461 22.45 -8.62 -4.78
C ALA A 461 21.80 -7.40 -4.10
N SER A 462 22.29 -6.21 -4.42
CA SER A 462 21.90 -4.95 -3.79
C SER A 462 22.66 -3.76 -4.41
N PHE A 463 22.35 -2.55 -3.98
CA PHE A 463 23.05 -1.34 -4.43
C PHE A 463 24.51 -1.31 -3.93
N PHE A 464 24.75 -1.49 -2.65
CA PHE A 464 26.09 -1.43 -2.08
C PHE A 464 26.81 -2.79 -1.98
N GLY A 465 26.11 -3.91 -1.92
CA GLY A 465 26.68 -5.18 -1.50
C GLY A 465 26.72 -5.25 0.03
N VAL A 466 27.78 -4.75 0.65
CA VAL A 466 27.85 -4.48 2.09
C VAL A 466 27.90 -2.97 2.29
N LEU A 467 26.88 -2.40 2.95
CA LEU A 467 26.91 -0.98 3.31
C LEU A 467 27.82 -0.79 4.54
N ASN A 468 28.91 -0.06 4.33
CA ASN A 468 29.82 0.44 5.35
C ASN A 468 29.71 1.97 5.38
N GLY A 469 28.90 2.52 6.28
CA GLY A 469 28.67 3.95 6.39
C GLY A 469 27.21 4.37 6.26
N VAL A 470 26.90 5.36 5.43
CA VAL A 470 25.59 6.02 5.40
C VAL A 470 24.97 5.95 4.01
N CYS A 471 23.64 5.69 3.97
CA CYS A 471 22.79 5.90 2.81
C CYS A 471 21.55 6.68 3.24
N GLU A 472 21.40 7.89 2.73
CA GLU A 472 20.30 8.75 3.17
C GLU A 472 19.70 9.63 2.06
N ASN A 473 18.47 10.14 2.34
CA ASN A 473 17.77 11.15 1.56
C ASN A 473 17.63 10.79 0.07
N VAL A 474 17.37 9.53 -0.25
CA VAL A 474 17.25 9.03 -1.63
C VAL A 474 15.92 8.31 -1.83
N GLU A 475 15.36 8.44 -3.05
CA GLU A 475 14.19 7.69 -3.47
C GLU A 475 14.56 6.72 -4.60
N PHE A 476 14.35 5.41 -4.39
CA PHE A 476 14.45 4.40 -5.44
C PHE A 476 13.09 4.14 -6.06
N VAL A 477 12.98 4.41 -7.35
CA VAL A 477 11.73 4.23 -8.12
C VAL A 477 11.89 3.07 -9.09
N ASP A 478 10.96 2.13 -9.05
CA ASP A 478 10.96 0.93 -9.90
C ASP A 478 12.23 0.08 -9.80
N ALA A 479 12.73 -0.08 -8.58
CA ALA A 479 13.89 -0.91 -8.32
C ALA A 479 13.53 -2.41 -8.43
N THR A 480 14.43 -3.17 -9.04
CA THR A 480 14.32 -4.63 -9.17
C THR A 480 15.60 -5.30 -8.67
N VAL A 481 15.46 -6.28 -7.76
CA VAL A 481 16.60 -7.03 -7.26
C VAL A 481 16.30 -8.52 -7.34
N LEU A 482 17.18 -9.29 -8.00
CA LEU A 482 17.11 -10.74 -8.08
C LEU A 482 18.37 -11.36 -7.46
N GLY A 483 18.21 -11.95 -6.28
CA GLY A 483 19.24 -12.71 -5.57
C GLY A 483 19.25 -14.18 -6.01
N ILE A 484 20.40 -14.68 -6.46
CA ILE A 484 20.56 -16.09 -6.83
C ILE A 484 21.69 -16.79 -6.07
N ALA A 485 22.45 -16.06 -5.25
CA ALA A 485 23.65 -16.59 -4.60
C ALA A 485 23.94 -16.00 -3.22
N GLY A 486 22.95 -15.65 -2.43
CA GLY A 486 23.19 -15.16 -1.05
C GLY A 486 22.19 -14.15 -0.56
N ASN A 487 22.61 -13.28 0.37
CA ASN A 487 21.71 -12.29 0.96
C ASN A 487 21.33 -11.22 -0.06
N CYS A 488 20.08 -10.76 0.01
CA CYS A 488 19.49 -9.89 -0.97
C CYS A 488 18.69 -8.77 -0.30
N GLY A 489 18.93 -7.52 -0.74
CA GLY A 489 18.20 -6.33 -0.29
C GLY A 489 18.44 -5.16 -1.22
N LEU A 490 17.57 -4.14 -1.23
CA LEU A 490 17.77 -2.98 -2.12
C LEU A 490 19.08 -2.24 -1.82
N ILE A 491 19.32 -1.90 -0.57
CA ILE A 491 20.49 -1.12 -0.13
C ILE A 491 21.70 -2.02 0.04
N GLY A 492 21.56 -3.12 0.79
CA GLY A 492 22.66 -4.04 1.05
C GLY A 492 22.22 -5.50 1.14
N GLY A 493 23.04 -6.41 0.63
CA GLY A 493 22.96 -7.80 1.06
C GLY A 493 23.31 -7.92 2.53
N TRP A 494 24.24 -7.05 3.01
CA TRP A 494 24.49 -6.73 4.40
C TRP A 494 24.50 -5.22 4.62
N THR A 495 24.04 -4.78 5.81
CA THR A 495 24.28 -3.43 6.32
C THR A 495 25.06 -3.55 7.65
N GLY A 496 26.17 -2.82 7.79
CA GLY A 496 27.09 -3.04 8.87
C GLY A 496 27.61 -4.48 8.94
N THR A 497 28.37 -4.84 9.94
CA THR A 497 28.81 -6.23 10.18
C THR A 497 29.01 -6.51 11.68
N ASN A 498 29.06 -7.79 12.05
CA ASN A 498 29.41 -8.21 13.40
C ASN A 498 30.86 -7.81 13.80
N ALA A 499 31.73 -7.54 12.82
CA ALA A 499 33.11 -7.11 13.03
C ALA A 499 33.27 -5.61 13.36
N GLY A 500 32.17 -4.90 13.62
CA GLY A 500 32.19 -3.50 14.07
C GLY A 500 31.96 -2.45 12.97
N ILE A 501 31.76 -2.84 11.71
CA ILE A 501 31.32 -1.93 10.65
C ILE A 501 29.91 -1.45 10.99
N LYS A 502 29.70 -0.14 10.98
CA LYS A 502 28.41 0.49 11.27
C LYS A 502 27.73 0.95 9.99
N ALA A 503 26.40 0.89 9.97
CA ALA A 503 25.62 1.42 8.87
C ALA A 503 24.43 2.24 9.36
N LEU A 504 24.12 3.32 8.62
CA LEU A 504 22.90 4.11 8.77
C LEU A 504 22.16 4.15 7.44
N VAL A 505 20.87 3.82 7.47
CA VAL A 505 19.95 3.99 6.34
C VAL A 505 18.83 4.90 6.82
N SER A 506 18.77 6.13 6.31
CA SER A 506 17.81 7.11 6.81
C SER A 506 17.09 7.86 5.68
N ASN A 507 15.80 8.19 5.91
CA ASN A 507 14.98 8.95 4.96
C ASN A 507 14.99 8.35 3.53
N VAL A 508 15.07 7.03 3.42
CA VAL A 508 15.02 6.32 2.14
C VAL A 508 13.57 6.03 1.79
N LYS A 509 13.19 6.44 0.58
CA LYS A 509 11.93 6.02 -0.03
C LYS A 509 12.23 4.99 -1.10
N ALA A 510 11.37 3.99 -1.23
CA ALA A 510 11.56 2.98 -2.27
C ALA A 510 10.25 2.35 -2.75
N ASN A 511 10.24 2.04 -4.05
CA ASN A 511 9.34 1.06 -4.62
C ASN A 511 10.21 -0.04 -5.22
N VAL A 512 10.18 -1.22 -4.61
CA VAL A 512 11.09 -2.30 -4.98
C VAL A 512 10.38 -3.64 -5.15
N THR A 513 10.67 -4.32 -6.25
CA THR A 513 10.36 -5.74 -6.45
C THR A 513 11.63 -6.53 -6.21
N LEU A 514 11.61 -7.44 -5.23
CA LEU A 514 12.76 -8.20 -4.82
C LEU A 514 12.42 -9.69 -4.74
N THR A 515 13.15 -10.51 -5.47
CA THR A 515 13.06 -11.96 -5.41
C THR A 515 14.41 -12.57 -5.03
N ASN A 516 14.43 -13.54 -4.13
CA ASN A 516 15.65 -14.25 -3.77
C ASN A 516 15.43 -15.77 -3.95
N GLU A 517 16.14 -16.35 -4.89
CA GLU A 517 16.10 -17.77 -5.28
C GLU A 517 17.37 -18.51 -4.88
N ALA A 518 18.18 -17.93 -4.02
CA ALA A 518 19.48 -18.51 -3.63
C ALA A 518 19.32 -19.89 -3.00
N ALA A 519 20.30 -20.75 -3.22
CA ALA A 519 20.47 -21.99 -2.49
C ALA A 519 21.39 -21.76 -1.27
N GLY A 520 21.08 -22.38 -0.14
CA GLY A 520 21.88 -22.26 1.08
C GLY A 520 21.33 -21.25 2.10
N GLU A 521 22.16 -20.81 3.03
CA GLU A 521 21.75 -19.87 4.08
C GLU A 521 21.76 -18.42 3.54
N ALA A 522 20.68 -18.02 2.88
CA ALA A 522 20.50 -16.70 2.35
C ALA A 522 19.31 -15.99 3.01
N GLN A 523 19.38 -14.68 3.11
CA GLN A 523 18.41 -13.84 3.79
C GLN A 523 17.88 -12.77 2.85
N THR A 524 16.60 -12.43 3.00
CA THR A 524 15.90 -11.55 2.07
C THR A 524 15.25 -10.41 2.83
N GLY A 525 15.57 -9.16 2.49
CA GLY A 525 14.93 -7.99 3.09
C GLY A 525 14.71 -6.88 2.09
N GLY A 526 13.65 -6.11 2.26
CA GLY A 526 13.34 -5.01 1.34
C GLY A 526 14.48 -4.00 1.21
N LEU A 527 15.14 -3.64 2.30
CA LEU A 527 16.33 -2.78 2.30
C LEU A 527 17.62 -3.57 2.52
N ALA A 528 17.63 -4.52 3.45
CA ALA A 528 18.83 -5.29 3.77
C ALA A 528 18.54 -6.78 3.92
N GLY A 529 19.30 -7.65 3.25
CA GLY A 529 19.20 -9.09 3.45
C GLY A 529 19.56 -9.47 4.88
N ALA A 530 20.71 -8.98 5.38
CA ALA A 530 21.12 -9.10 6.77
C ALA A 530 21.65 -7.76 7.31
N ALA A 531 21.55 -7.55 8.63
CA ALA A 531 22.00 -6.34 9.28
C ALA A 531 22.68 -6.64 10.63
N ALA A 532 23.74 -5.89 10.96
CA ALA A 532 24.37 -5.85 12.27
C ALA A 532 24.93 -4.44 12.50
N ASN A 533 24.93 -3.96 13.75
CA ASN A 533 25.40 -2.61 14.06
C ASN A 533 24.83 -1.54 13.11
N SER A 534 23.53 -1.63 12.81
CA SER A 534 22.87 -0.83 11.79
C SER A 534 21.64 -0.08 12.34
N GLU A 535 21.45 1.13 11.85
CA GLU A 535 20.26 1.92 12.12
C GLU A 535 19.47 2.15 10.83
N PHE A 536 18.13 1.91 10.89
CA PHE A 536 17.17 2.25 9.84
C PHE A 536 16.19 3.26 10.42
N LYS A 537 16.09 4.43 9.78
CA LYS A 537 15.32 5.54 10.33
C LYS A 537 14.48 6.24 9.28
N ASN A 538 13.19 6.42 9.58
CA ASN A 538 12.27 7.19 8.75
C ASN A 538 12.24 6.72 7.27
N CYS A 539 12.44 5.43 7.01
CA CYS A 539 12.32 4.88 5.67
C CYS A 539 10.83 4.62 5.34
N ASP A 540 10.41 4.98 4.13
CA ASP A 540 9.04 4.80 3.63
C ASP A 540 9.07 3.97 2.35
N ILE A 541 8.74 2.68 2.46
CA ILE A 541 8.97 1.73 1.37
C ILE A 541 7.72 0.94 1.02
N THR A 542 7.50 0.79 -0.27
CA THR A 542 6.54 -0.16 -0.84
C THR A 542 7.33 -1.32 -1.44
N VAL A 543 7.15 -2.50 -0.90
CA VAL A 543 7.94 -3.67 -1.28
C VAL A 543 7.07 -4.78 -1.85
N ASN A 544 7.57 -5.47 -2.86
CA ASN A 544 7.11 -6.79 -3.27
C ASN A 544 8.29 -7.76 -3.09
N VAL A 545 8.45 -8.25 -1.86
CA VAL A 545 9.55 -9.14 -1.48
C VAL A 545 9.07 -10.58 -1.50
N THR A 546 9.77 -11.42 -2.27
CA THR A 546 9.55 -12.86 -2.32
C THR A 546 10.85 -13.60 -2.03
N SER A 547 10.82 -14.51 -1.04
CA SER A 547 11.92 -15.41 -0.72
C SER A 547 11.57 -16.85 -1.10
N ASP A 548 12.27 -17.36 -2.11
CA ASP A 548 12.23 -18.76 -2.54
C ASP A 548 13.51 -19.52 -2.16
N VAL A 549 14.24 -18.97 -1.18
CA VAL A 549 15.52 -19.51 -0.70
C VAL A 549 15.37 -20.95 -0.18
N VAL A 550 16.08 -21.87 -0.81
CA VAL A 550 16.09 -23.29 -0.43
C VAL A 550 17.23 -23.57 0.53
N HIS A 551 16.90 -23.87 1.78
CA HIS A 551 17.87 -24.25 2.81
C HIS A 551 17.44 -25.54 3.51
N ASN A 552 18.38 -26.49 3.75
CA ASN A 552 18.11 -27.80 4.33
C ASN A 552 17.50 -27.76 5.75
N THR A 553 17.80 -26.70 6.53
CA THR A 553 17.22 -26.48 7.87
C THR A 553 16.10 -25.43 7.87
N GLN A 554 15.65 -24.95 6.69
CA GLN A 554 14.60 -23.96 6.52
C GLN A 554 14.88 -22.63 7.27
N ARG A 555 16.14 -22.26 7.44
CA ARG A 555 16.55 -21.02 8.17
C ARG A 555 16.52 -19.77 7.34
N ALA A 556 16.01 -19.80 6.11
CA ALA A 556 15.81 -18.61 5.31
C ALA A 556 14.83 -17.66 6.00
N SER A 557 15.17 -16.39 6.02
CA SER A 557 14.33 -15.34 6.59
C SER A 557 13.95 -14.28 5.55
N CYS A 558 12.75 -13.74 5.70
CA CYS A 558 12.20 -12.72 4.85
C CYS A 558 11.61 -11.58 5.68
N GLY A 559 12.03 -10.34 5.42
CA GLY A 559 11.54 -9.16 6.10
C GLY A 559 11.29 -7.99 5.17
N GLY A 560 10.33 -7.14 5.50
CA GLY A 560 10.05 -5.94 4.70
C GLY A 560 11.18 -4.92 4.70
N ILE A 561 11.95 -4.83 5.78
CA ILE A 561 13.18 -4.02 5.88
C ILE A 561 14.40 -4.93 5.94
N VAL A 562 14.47 -5.82 6.92
CA VAL A 562 15.65 -6.66 7.20
C VAL A 562 15.25 -8.12 7.20
N GLY A 563 15.92 -8.95 6.41
CA GLY A 563 15.72 -10.41 6.44
C GLY A 563 16.16 -11.00 7.77
N LYS A 564 17.42 -10.79 8.16
CA LYS A 564 18.01 -11.26 9.42
C LYS A 564 18.71 -10.12 10.14
N SER A 565 18.37 -9.87 11.39
CA SER A 565 19.13 -8.98 12.25
C SER A 565 20.03 -9.74 13.21
N ASN A 566 21.23 -9.22 13.40
CA ASN A 566 22.18 -9.59 14.44
C ASN A 566 22.26 -8.46 15.50
N ALA A 567 23.26 -8.49 16.37
CA ALA A 567 23.39 -7.50 17.42
C ALA A 567 23.49 -6.05 16.92
N GLY A 568 22.94 -5.11 17.69
CA GLY A 568 23.09 -3.67 17.48
C GLY A 568 22.23 -3.11 16.33
N VAL A 569 21.09 -3.72 16.03
CA VAL A 569 20.14 -3.22 15.01
C VAL A 569 19.04 -2.38 15.66
N VAL A 570 18.86 -1.17 15.16
CA VAL A 570 17.82 -0.23 15.59
C VAL A 570 16.97 0.17 14.38
N ILE A 571 15.65 0.06 14.50
CA ILE A 571 14.72 0.45 13.41
C ILE A 571 13.67 1.40 14.01
N SER A 572 13.56 2.61 13.45
CA SER A 572 12.67 3.63 14.01
C SER A 572 11.92 4.42 12.94
N GLY A 573 10.62 4.67 13.17
CA GLY A 573 9.79 5.54 12.32
C GLY A 573 9.62 5.07 10.88
N CYS A 574 9.89 3.79 10.58
CA CYS A 574 9.82 3.26 9.23
C CYS A 574 8.39 2.80 8.86
N LYS A 575 8.06 2.92 7.58
CA LYS A 575 6.79 2.47 7.00
C LYS A 575 7.03 1.42 5.93
N VAL A 576 6.24 0.34 5.96
CA VAL A 576 6.31 -0.74 4.99
C VAL A 576 4.93 -1.05 4.44
N GLY A 577 4.76 -0.86 3.13
CA GLY A 577 3.59 -1.26 2.36
C GLY A 577 3.91 -2.36 1.35
N GLY A 578 2.89 -2.86 0.64
CA GLY A 578 3.06 -3.89 -0.39
C GLY A 578 2.95 -5.32 0.12
N SER A 579 3.91 -6.21 -0.19
CA SER A 579 3.86 -7.62 0.20
C SER A 579 5.22 -8.18 0.62
N VAL A 580 5.22 -9.06 1.63
CA VAL A 580 6.38 -9.81 2.10
C VAL A 580 6.00 -11.29 2.13
N THR A 581 6.59 -12.09 1.25
CA THR A 581 6.27 -13.51 1.08
C THR A 581 7.49 -14.39 1.28
N ASN A 582 7.38 -15.42 2.11
CA ASN A 582 8.43 -16.41 2.31
C ASN A 582 7.87 -17.82 2.05
N ASN A 583 8.24 -18.38 0.91
CA ASN A 583 7.67 -19.64 0.44
C ASN A 583 8.36 -20.88 1.02
N LYS A 584 9.59 -20.76 1.52
CA LYS A 584 10.39 -21.93 1.91
C LYS A 584 11.14 -21.78 3.24
N GLY A 585 11.13 -20.61 3.84
CA GLY A 585 11.81 -20.31 5.10
C GLY A 585 10.85 -20.16 6.28
N LYS A 586 11.38 -20.31 7.51
CA LYS A 586 10.59 -20.28 8.73
C LYS A 586 10.33 -18.90 9.33
N TYR A 587 11.04 -17.90 8.90
CA TYR A 587 11.06 -16.61 9.58
C TYR A 587 10.56 -15.50 8.66
N THR A 588 9.37 -14.98 8.93
CA THR A 588 8.76 -13.94 8.09
C THR A 588 8.25 -12.79 8.94
N GLY A 589 8.65 -11.58 8.63
CA GLY A 589 8.19 -10.39 9.34
C GLY A 589 7.98 -9.19 8.44
N GLY A 590 7.01 -8.35 8.77
CA GLY A 590 6.76 -7.12 8.02
C GLY A 590 7.92 -6.12 8.08
N ILE A 591 8.74 -6.17 9.14
CA ILE A 591 9.98 -5.39 9.31
C ILE A 591 11.18 -6.33 9.31
N ILE A 592 11.25 -7.28 10.25
CA ILE A 592 12.38 -8.21 10.41
C ILE A 592 11.88 -9.64 10.32
N GLY A 593 12.51 -10.45 9.46
CA GLY A 593 12.20 -11.88 9.39
C GLY A 593 12.69 -12.64 10.63
N TRP A 594 13.98 -12.55 10.92
CA TRP A 594 14.64 -13.26 12.01
C TRP A 594 15.64 -12.36 12.76
N GLU A 595 15.41 -12.19 14.04
CA GLU A 595 16.42 -11.69 14.96
C GLU A 595 17.17 -12.89 15.57
N SER A 596 18.46 -12.99 15.32
CA SER A 596 19.27 -14.21 15.59
C SER A 596 20.11 -14.15 16.86
N GLY A 597 20.03 -13.07 17.60
CA GLY A 597 20.74 -12.85 18.86
C GLY A 597 21.34 -11.45 18.96
N GLY A 598 21.26 -10.89 20.13
CA GLY A 598 21.58 -9.51 20.41
C GLY A 598 20.30 -8.69 20.57
N GLU A 599 20.36 -7.62 21.34
CA GLU A 599 19.19 -6.77 21.55
C GLU A 599 18.85 -6.00 20.27
N VAL A 600 17.60 -6.15 19.81
CA VAL A 600 17.03 -5.34 18.74
C VAL A 600 16.03 -4.34 19.32
N SER A 601 16.00 -3.14 18.73
CA SER A 601 14.98 -2.13 19.05
C SER A 601 14.20 -1.76 17.79
N VAL A 602 12.86 -1.93 17.83
CA VAL A 602 11.97 -1.48 16.76
C VAL A 602 10.93 -0.54 17.36
N THR A 603 10.92 0.72 16.92
CA THR A 603 10.09 1.76 17.54
C THR A 603 9.32 2.58 16.50
N GLY A 604 8.01 2.78 16.73
CA GLY A 604 7.18 3.69 15.93
C GLY A 604 7.07 3.31 14.47
N CYS A 605 7.19 2.03 14.14
CA CYS A 605 7.09 1.56 12.75
C CYS A 605 5.65 1.17 12.38
N VAL A 606 5.29 1.41 11.12
CA VAL A 606 3.95 1.11 10.58
C VAL A 606 4.06 0.12 9.44
N VAL A 607 3.34 -0.98 9.53
CA VAL A 607 3.26 -2.01 8.49
C VAL A 607 1.83 -2.16 7.99
N THR A 608 1.62 -1.83 6.73
CA THR A 608 0.36 -2.03 6.01
C THR A 608 0.46 -3.17 4.97
N ALA A 609 1.64 -3.75 4.83
CA ALA A 609 1.93 -4.82 3.89
C ALA A 609 1.16 -6.11 4.22
N THR A 610 0.85 -6.89 3.18
CA THR A 610 0.47 -8.29 3.33
C THR A 610 1.70 -9.12 3.65
N VAL A 611 1.69 -9.86 4.76
CA VAL A 611 2.80 -10.70 5.20
C VAL A 611 2.37 -12.16 5.15
N ARG A 612 3.08 -12.97 4.37
CA ARG A 612 2.77 -14.40 4.18
C ARG A 612 3.99 -15.28 4.40
N GLY A 613 3.85 -16.27 5.27
CA GLY A 613 4.83 -17.36 5.44
C GLY A 613 4.19 -18.72 5.21
N GLU A 614 4.82 -19.58 4.43
CA GLU A 614 4.36 -20.98 4.27
C GLU A 614 4.72 -21.87 5.47
N LEU A 615 5.69 -21.43 6.25
CA LEU A 615 6.17 -22.12 7.45
C LEU A 615 5.90 -21.31 8.72
N ASP A 616 6.40 -21.79 9.85
CA ASP A 616 6.18 -21.19 11.17
C ASP A 616 6.93 -19.86 11.38
N ARG A 617 6.62 -19.13 12.45
CA ARG A 617 7.20 -17.85 12.91
C ARG A 617 6.94 -16.67 11.97
N VAL A 618 5.67 -16.34 11.86
CA VAL A 618 5.21 -15.21 11.04
C VAL A 618 4.70 -14.09 11.93
N GLY A 619 5.27 -12.90 11.77
CA GLY A 619 4.90 -11.72 12.53
C GLY A 619 4.64 -10.50 11.67
N GLY A 620 3.66 -9.68 12.05
CA GLY A 620 3.36 -8.43 11.32
C GLY A 620 4.53 -7.44 11.37
N ILE A 621 5.33 -7.48 12.44
CA ILE A 621 6.58 -6.69 12.60
C ILE A 621 7.78 -7.60 12.55
N ILE A 622 7.84 -8.64 13.37
CA ILE A 622 9.01 -9.52 13.47
C ILE A 622 8.58 -11.00 13.53
N GLY A 623 9.18 -11.83 12.67
CA GLY A 623 8.86 -13.26 12.62
C GLY A 623 9.37 -14.00 13.85
N HIS A 624 10.65 -13.90 14.14
CA HIS A 624 11.30 -14.48 15.33
C HIS A 624 12.08 -13.41 16.09
N PHE A 625 11.70 -13.21 17.33
CA PHE A 625 12.22 -12.19 18.24
C PHE A 625 13.01 -12.86 19.35
N GLN A 626 14.33 -12.83 19.27
CA GLN A 626 15.18 -13.46 20.27
C GLN A 626 15.28 -12.63 21.56
N GLY A 627 15.23 -11.29 21.45
CA GLY A 627 15.21 -10.40 22.60
C GLY A 627 15.28 -8.94 22.26
N GLY A 628 15.00 -8.05 23.25
CA GLY A 628 15.01 -6.60 23.08
C GLY A 628 13.64 -5.95 23.23
N ALA A 629 13.39 -4.85 22.51
CA ALA A 629 12.18 -4.04 22.69
C ALA A 629 11.47 -3.70 21.36
N LEU A 630 10.16 -3.91 21.34
CA LEU A 630 9.26 -3.44 20.32
C LEU A 630 8.29 -2.42 20.94
N SER A 631 8.23 -1.20 20.42
CA SER A 631 7.37 -0.17 21.02
C SER A 631 6.73 0.76 19.98
N GLY A 632 5.46 1.13 20.22
CA GLY A 632 4.73 2.07 19.37
C GLY A 632 4.55 1.62 17.91
N CYS A 633 4.63 0.32 17.65
CA CYS A 633 4.50 -0.22 16.30
C CYS A 633 3.03 -0.49 15.93
N GLU A 634 2.70 -0.27 14.67
CA GLU A 634 1.36 -0.53 14.12
C GLU A 634 1.42 -1.60 13.03
N PHE A 635 0.52 -2.58 13.09
CA PHE A 635 0.26 -3.53 12.01
C PHE A 635 -1.21 -3.48 11.60
N SER A 636 -1.48 -3.14 10.35
CA SER A 636 -2.83 -3.08 9.79
C SER A 636 -3.00 -3.87 8.48
N GLY A 637 -1.95 -4.55 8.05
CA GLY A 637 -1.98 -5.42 6.87
C GLY A 637 -2.66 -6.77 7.13
N ASN A 638 -2.59 -7.67 6.14
CA ASN A 638 -3.04 -9.05 6.28
C ASN A 638 -1.85 -9.95 6.62
N LEU A 639 -2.00 -10.79 7.63
CA LEU A 639 -0.98 -11.73 8.08
C LEU A 639 -1.49 -13.15 7.91
N SER A 640 -0.75 -13.99 7.19
CA SER A 640 -1.14 -15.39 7.02
C SER A 640 0.04 -16.35 7.11
N SER A 641 -0.23 -17.52 7.71
CA SER A 641 0.69 -18.65 7.72
C SER A 641 -0.06 -19.96 7.54
N ALA A 642 0.48 -20.85 6.71
CA ALA A 642 -0.02 -22.22 6.61
C ALA A 642 0.39 -23.11 7.81
N SER A 643 1.13 -22.53 8.77
CA SER A 643 1.69 -23.23 9.94
C SER A 643 1.45 -22.46 11.25
N ASN A 644 2.32 -22.65 12.23
CA ASN A 644 2.14 -22.20 13.61
C ASN A 644 2.95 -20.91 13.91
N LEU A 645 2.74 -20.35 15.12
CA LEU A 645 3.50 -19.24 15.67
C LEU A 645 3.29 -17.93 14.90
N VAL A 646 2.06 -17.45 14.93
CA VAL A 646 1.63 -16.27 14.20
C VAL A 646 1.23 -15.17 15.17
N GLY A 647 1.77 -13.97 15.00
CA GLY A 647 1.38 -12.82 15.83
C GLY A 647 1.43 -11.49 15.10
N GLY A 648 0.48 -10.62 15.39
CA GLY A 648 0.35 -9.34 14.70
C GLY A 648 1.57 -8.42 14.86
N ILE A 649 2.31 -8.55 15.95
CA ILE A 649 3.60 -7.89 16.16
C ILE A 649 4.73 -8.92 16.03
N ALA A 650 4.70 -10.01 16.79
CA ALA A 650 5.76 -11.02 16.75
C ALA A 650 5.21 -12.43 16.62
N GLY A 651 5.81 -13.27 15.74
CA GLY A 651 5.43 -14.67 15.63
C GLY A 651 5.79 -15.44 16.89
N ILE A 652 7.03 -15.34 17.35
CA ILE A 652 7.53 -15.95 18.58
C ILE A 652 8.62 -15.09 19.23
N SER A 653 8.73 -15.14 20.58
CA SER A 653 9.91 -14.68 21.28
C SER A 653 10.69 -15.84 21.89
N GLY A 654 11.98 -15.96 21.53
CA GLY A 654 12.89 -16.99 22.03
C GLY A 654 13.67 -16.58 23.29
N GLY A 655 13.88 -15.30 23.51
CA GLY A 655 14.61 -14.70 24.63
C GLY A 655 13.78 -13.75 25.48
N VAL A 656 14.43 -12.93 26.31
CA VAL A 656 13.76 -11.91 27.14
C VAL A 656 13.29 -10.76 26.25
N ALA A 657 11.99 -10.52 26.22
CA ALA A 657 11.36 -9.63 25.27
C ALA A 657 10.38 -8.65 25.92
N SER A 658 10.30 -7.44 25.38
CA SER A 658 9.33 -6.41 25.76
C SER A 658 8.57 -5.89 24.53
N ILE A 659 7.22 -5.91 24.60
CA ILE A 659 6.34 -5.36 23.58
C ILE A 659 5.43 -4.34 24.27
N LYS A 660 5.52 -3.06 23.86
CA LYS A 660 4.79 -1.96 24.51
C LYS A 660 4.12 -1.04 23.51
N SER A 661 2.94 -0.55 23.86
CA SER A 661 2.19 0.49 23.12
C SER A 661 2.04 0.16 21.62
N CYS A 662 1.86 -1.12 21.29
CA CYS A 662 1.68 -1.58 19.92
C CYS A 662 0.20 -1.77 19.58
N THR A 663 -0.15 -1.50 18.33
CA THR A 663 -1.53 -1.63 17.82
C THR A 663 -1.59 -2.60 16.64
N VAL A 664 -2.57 -3.49 16.68
CA VAL A 664 -2.86 -4.41 15.57
C VAL A 664 -4.33 -4.30 15.20
N SER A 665 -4.60 -3.95 13.96
CA SER A 665 -5.96 -3.85 13.38
C SER A 665 -6.18 -4.72 12.14
N GLY A 666 -5.14 -5.42 11.67
CA GLY A 666 -5.18 -6.29 10.50
C GLY A 666 -5.86 -7.64 10.72
N GLU A 667 -6.02 -8.41 9.64
CA GLU A 667 -6.48 -9.80 9.69
C GLU A 667 -5.28 -10.73 9.89
N ILE A 668 -5.42 -11.68 10.81
CA ILE A 668 -4.39 -12.66 11.17
C ILE A 668 -4.98 -14.06 10.98
N GLU A 669 -4.34 -14.89 10.19
CA GLU A 669 -4.72 -16.28 9.97
C GLU A 669 -3.51 -17.21 10.17
N GLY A 670 -3.67 -18.24 11.01
CA GLY A 670 -2.65 -19.23 11.27
C GLY A 670 -3.28 -20.54 11.76
N VAL A 671 -2.44 -21.52 12.14
CA VAL A 671 -2.94 -22.83 12.62
C VAL A 671 -2.94 -22.87 14.14
N GLU A 672 -1.77 -22.79 14.76
CA GLU A 672 -1.67 -22.86 16.22
C GLU A 672 -0.79 -21.75 16.79
N ASN A 673 -0.98 -21.43 18.06
CA ASN A 673 -0.25 -20.39 18.77
C ASN A 673 -0.33 -19.06 18.04
N CYS A 674 -1.57 -18.61 17.84
CA CYS A 674 -1.84 -17.35 17.15
C CYS A 674 -2.26 -16.29 18.16
N GLY A 675 -1.62 -15.14 18.10
CA GLY A 675 -1.91 -14.00 18.96
C GLY A 675 -2.13 -12.72 18.20
N GLY A 676 -3.05 -11.87 18.67
CA GLY A 676 -3.24 -10.54 18.11
C GLY A 676 -1.96 -9.70 18.17
N ILE A 677 -1.16 -9.88 19.21
CA ILE A 677 0.16 -9.25 19.39
C ILE A 677 1.29 -10.26 19.18
N ILE A 678 1.31 -11.35 19.92
CA ILE A 678 2.39 -12.37 19.79
C ILE A 678 1.83 -13.77 19.80
N GLY A 679 2.34 -14.63 18.90
CA GLY A 679 1.93 -16.03 18.82
C GLY A 679 2.32 -16.82 20.04
N LYS A 680 3.59 -16.84 20.42
CA LYS A 680 4.14 -17.60 21.54
C LYS A 680 5.39 -16.95 22.13
N ASN A 681 5.69 -17.20 23.40
CA ASN A 681 7.01 -16.94 23.98
C ASN A 681 7.64 -18.24 24.52
N GLU A 682 8.96 -18.31 24.52
CA GLU A 682 9.75 -19.39 25.12
C GLU A 682 10.48 -18.96 26.40
N ASN A 683 10.68 -17.66 26.57
CA ASN A 683 11.31 -17.02 27.72
C ASN A 683 10.44 -15.88 28.27
N LYS A 684 10.96 -15.18 29.29
CA LYS A 684 10.26 -14.07 29.94
C LYS A 684 9.81 -13.01 28.91
N LEU A 685 8.53 -12.75 28.89
CA LEU A 685 7.88 -11.77 28.01
C LEU A 685 7.15 -10.71 28.86
N THR A 686 7.27 -9.45 28.47
CA THR A 686 6.43 -8.36 28.97
C THR A 686 5.64 -7.78 27.80
N VAL A 687 4.30 -7.81 27.90
CA VAL A 687 3.39 -7.14 26.95
C VAL A 687 2.57 -6.11 27.71
N GLU A 688 2.72 -4.84 27.39
CA GLU A 688 2.04 -3.75 28.09
C GLU A 688 1.45 -2.73 27.12
N ASP A 689 0.28 -2.19 27.50
CA ASP A 689 -0.37 -1.08 26.82
C ASP A 689 -0.58 -1.37 25.31
N CYS A 690 -0.97 -2.60 24.94
CA CYS A 690 -1.17 -3.00 23.55
C CYS A 690 -2.65 -3.12 23.18
N ILE A 691 -2.96 -2.89 21.92
CA ILE A 691 -4.30 -2.95 21.35
C ILE A 691 -4.39 -3.99 20.25
N PHE A 692 -5.39 -4.86 20.32
CA PHE A 692 -5.83 -5.69 19.21
C PHE A 692 -7.27 -5.37 18.84
N SER A 693 -7.49 -4.86 17.64
CA SER A 693 -8.82 -4.53 17.09
C SER A 693 -9.11 -5.22 15.74
N GLY A 694 -8.21 -6.09 15.29
CA GLY A 694 -8.30 -6.84 14.05
C GLY A 694 -9.16 -8.10 14.12
N LYS A 695 -8.91 -9.03 13.20
CA LYS A 695 -9.53 -10.36 13.20
C LYS A 695 -8.44 -11.43 13.34
N LEU A 696 -8.61 -12.33 14.28
CA LEU A 696 -7.73 -13.47 14.51
C LEU A 696 -8.47 -14.76 14.22
N LYS A 697 -7.95 -15.56 13.31
CA LYS A 697 -8.46 -16.88 12.97
C LYS A 697 -7.38 -17.94 13.11
N GLY A 698 -7.75 -19.11 13.63
CA GLY A 698 -6.81 -20.22 13.73
C GLY A 698 -7.48 -21.45 14.34
N PHE A 699 -6.65 -22.46 14.64
CA PHE A 699 -7.17 -23.73 15.16
C PHE A 699 -7.02 -23.84 16.68
N GLN A 700 -5.81 -23.65 17.24
CA GLN A 700 -5.57 -23.83 18.68
C GLN A 700 -4.69 -22.73 19.29
N ARG A 701 -4.90 -22.44 20.58
CA ARG A 701 -4.14 -21.47 21.38
C ARG A 701 -4.19 -20.08 20.78
N LEU A 702 -5.41 -19.56 20.74
CA LEU A 702 -5.70 -18.26 20.15
C LEU A 702 -5.97 -17.25 21.27
N GLY A 703 -5.24 -16.15 21.27
CA GLY A 703 -5.43 -15.07 22.21
C GLY A 703 -5.42 -13.70 21.53
N GLY A 704 -6.34 -12.82 21.89
CA GLY A 704 -6.36 -11.48 21.31
C GLY A 704 -5.07 -10.69 21.55
N ILE A 705 -4.26 -11.08 22.54
CA ILE A 705 -2.92 -10.53 22.79
C ILE A 705 -1.87 -11.65 22.60
N VAL A 706 -1.93 -12.73 23.34
CA VAL A 706 -0.92 -13.81 23.31
C VAL A 706 -1.57 -15.14 23.02
N GLY A 707 -1.10 -15.87 22.02
CA GLY A 707 -1.57 -17.22 21.72
C GLY A 707 -1.18 -18.22 22.81
N ASP A 708 0.10 -18.33 23.14
CA ASP A 708 0.65 -19.26 24.12
C ASP A 708 1.66 -18.54 25.05
N LEU A 709 1.26 -18.29 26.29
CA LEU A 709 2.03 -17.54 27.28
C LEU A 709 2.74 -18.47 28.23
N LEU A 710 4.07 -18.47 28.24
CA LEU A 710 4.93 -19.32 29.02
C LEU A 710 5.85 -18.49 29.95
N SER A 711 6.46 -19.16 30.94
CA SER A 711 7.69 -18.74 31.64
C SER A 711 7.67 -17.35 32.30
N SER A 712 7.01 -17.21 33.45
CA SER A 712 7.09 -16.00 34.31
C SER A 712 6.91 -14.67 33.55
N SER A 713 5.95 -14.63 32.66
CA SER A 713 5.68 -13.54 31.77
C SER A 713 4.55 -12.64 32.27
N SER A 714 4.46 -11.44 31.74
CA SER A 714 3.50 -10.43 32.18
C SER A 714 2.73 -9.83 31.00
N VAL A 715 1.40 -9.78 31.09
CA VAL A 715 0.51 -9.11 30.16
C VAL A 715 -0.34 -8.10 30.94
N LYS A 716 -0.13 -6.80 30.68
CA LYS A 716 -0.76 -5.74 31.48
C LYS A 716 -1.38 -4.65 30.62
N ARG A 717 -2.52 -4.13 31.07
CA ARG A 717 -3.22 -2.97 30.47
C ARG A 717 -3.38 -3.09 28.96
N CYS A 718 -3.73 -4.31 28.50
CA CYS A 718 -4.00 -4.57 27.10
C CYS A 718 -5.49 -4.51 26.79
N PHE A 719 -5.82 -4.04 25.60
CA PHE A 719 -7.18 -3.86 25.14
C PHE A 719 -7.48 -4.72 23.91
N VAL A 720 -8.57 -5.46 23.94
CA VAL A 720 -9.03 -6.29 22.81
C VAL A 720 -10.47 -5.93 22.47
N SER A 721 -10.66 -5.46 21.23
CA SER A 721 -11.99 -5.21 20.62
C SER A 721 -12.18 -5.88 19.25
N GLY A 722 -11.17 -6.62 18.80
CA GLY A 722 -11.19 -7.41 17.56
C GLY A 722 -11.86 -8.77 17.73
N ALA A 723 -12.10 -9.48 16.62
CA ALA A 723 -12.67 -10.83 16.63
C ALA A 723 -11.60 -11.90 16.90
N VAL A 724 -11.95 -12.94 17.66
CA VAL A 724 -11.12 -14.11 17.92
C VAL A 724 -11.94 -15.37 17.65
N ASP A 725 -11.64 -16.08 16.58
CA ASP A 725 -12.38 -17.24 16.10
C ASP A 725 -11.48 -18.47 15.92
N GLY A 726 -11.85 -19.60 16.48
CA GLY A 726 -11.08 -20.83 16.33
C GLY A 726 -11.66 -22.03 17.06
N TRP A 727 -10.82 -23.04 17.43
CA TRP A 727 -11.33 -24.26 18.04
C TRP A 727 -10.88 -24.44 19.49
N GLY A 728 -9.60 -24.54 19.79
CA GLY A 728 -9.16 -24.97 21.13
C GLY A 728 -8.29 -23.95 21.87
N CYS A 729 -8.43 -23.80 23.17
CA CYS A 729 -7.74 -22.83 24.05
C CYS A 729 -7.88 -21.39 23.54
N ILE A 730 -9.10 -20.89 23.47
CA ILE A 730 -9.39 -19.55 22.95
C ILE A 730 -9.65 -18.57 24.09
N GLY A 731 -8.91 -17.48 24.14
CA GLY A 731 -9.07 -16.42 25.14
C GLY A 731 -9.07 -15.02 24.53
N GLY A 732 -9.84 -14.12 25.10
CA GLY A 732 -9.87 -12.73 24.65
C GLY A 732 -8.51 -12.02 24.80
N ILE A 733 -7.72 -12.37 25.82
CA ILE A 733 -6.34 -11.87 26.02
C ILE A 733 -5.34 -12.97 25.72
N VAL A 734 -5.41 -14.11 26.39
CA VAL A 734 -4.43 -15.20 26.27
C VAL A 734 -5.13 -16.49 25.90
N GLY A 735 -4.66 -17.18 24.86
CA GLY A 735 -5.19 -18.47 24.47
C GLY A 735 -4.86 -19.54 25.50
N ARG A 736 -3.59 -19.75 25.77
CA ARG A 736 -3.10 -20.66 26.81
C ARG A 736 -2.06 -19.96 27.67
N ALA A 737 -2.18 -20.07 28.99
CA ALA A 737 -1.20 -19.60 29.96
C ALA A 737 -0.69 -20.82 30.80
N CYS A 738 0.53 -21.28 30.51
CA CYS A 738 1.13 -22.42 31.18
C CYS A 738 2.59 -22.15 31.54
N ASN A 739 3.09 -22.85 32.54
CA ASN A 739 4.53 -22.87 32.83
C ASN A 739 5.20 -23.90 31.88
N GLY A 740 6.15 -23.44 31.09
CA GLY A 740 6.87 -24.33 30.16
C GLY A 740 7.67 -25.41 30.86
N GLY A 741 7.22 -26.67 30.70
CA GLY A 741 7.99 -27.88 31.04
C GLY A 741 7.60 -28.55 32.33
N TRP A 742 7.58 -29.87 32.28
CA TRP A 742 7.54 -30.75 33.47
C TRP A 742 8.84 -30.55 34.27
N LYS A 743 8.80 -29.80 35.37
CA LYS A 743 9.91 -29.76 36.31
C LYS A 743 9.62 -30.66 37.49
N ALA A 744 10.67 -31.31 38.01
CA ALA A 744 10.60 -32.13 39.17
C ALA A 744 10.05 -31.39 40.41
N ALA A 745 9.34 -32.09 41.28
CA ALA A 745 8.78 -31.55 42.50
C ALA A 745 9.88 -30.87 43.36
N GLY A 746 9.70 -29.56 43.65
CA GLY A 746 10.58 -28.76 44.49
C GLY A 746 11.25 -27.54 43.84
N SER A 747 10.99 -27.22 42.58
CA SER A 747 11.47 -25.95 41.96
C SER A 747 10.42 -24.85 42.09
N ASP A 748 10.85 -23.63 42.43
CA ASP A 748 9.98 -22.46 42.50
C ASP A 748 9.31 -22.20 41.13
N TYR A 749 7.98 -22.37 41.11
CA TYR A 749 7.15 -22.09 39.93
C TYR A 749 6.77 -20.62 39.98
N TYR A 750 7.30 -19.86 39.09
CA TYR A 750 6.82 -18.51 38.84
C TYR A 750 5.70 -18.57 37.80
N GLY A 751 4.50 -18.21 38.20
CA GLY A 751 3.34 -18.08 37.28
C GLY A 751 3.45 -16.88 36.36
N ASN A 752 2.54 -16.79 35.39
CA ASN A 752 2.39 -15.60 34.54
C ASN A 752 1.42 -14.59 35.19
N ASP A 753 1.68 -13.31 35.01
CA ASP A 753 0.82 -12.22 35.50
C ASP A 753 -0.03 -11.67 34.34
N ILE A 754 -1.35 -11.74 34.45
CA ILE A 754 -2.29 -11.13 33.52
C ILE A 754 -3.12 -10.13 34.33
N GLU A 755 -2.84 -8.83 34.14
CA GLU A 755 -3.33 -7.78 35.05
C GLU A 755 -3.94 -6.60 34.28
N SER A 756 -5.09 -6.12 34.78
CA SER A 756 -5.74 -4.89 34.30
C SER A 756 -6.02 -4.88 32.80
N CYS A 757 -6.31 -6.05 32.20
CA CYS A 757 -6.62 -6.18 30.77
C CYS A 757 -8.13 -6.08 30.54
N ILE A 758 -8.52 -5.58 29.37
CA ILE A 758 -9.93 -5.37 28.99
C ILE A 758 -10.24 -6.12 27.70
N VAL A 759 -11.28 -6.96 27.74
CA VAL A 759 -11.89 -7.64 26.59
C VAL A 759 -13.23 -7.00 26.26
N TRP A 760 -13.30 -6.33 25.14
CA TRP A 760 -14.50 -5.57 24.72
C TRP A 760 -15.13 -6.17 23.48
N LEU A 761 -15.46 -7.46 23.56
CA LEU A 761 -16.07 -8.26 22.50
C LEU A 761 -17.52 -8.60 22.84
N ASP A 762 -18.34 -8.82 21.82
CA ASP A 762 -19.70 -9.34 21.99
C ASP A 762 -19.72 -10.86 22.16
N ASN A 763 -18.79 -11.56 21.50
CA ASN A 763 -18.63 -13.00 21.61
C ASN A 763 -17.21 -13.46 21.29
N ILE A 764 -16.87 -14.63 21.81
CA ILE A 764 -15.76 -15.46 21.35
C ILE A 764 -16.37 -16.76 20.84
N THR A 765 -15.98 -17.18 19.61
CA THR A 765 -16.53 -18.38 18.98
C THR A 765 -15.47 -19.47 18.93
N ALA A 766 -15.78 -20.60 19.51
CA ALA A 766 -14.98 -21.83 19.43
C ALA A 766 -15.77 -22.91 18.67
N THR A 767 -15.49 -23.07 17.37
CA THR A 767 -16.19 -24.01 16.50
C THR A 767 -15.31 -25.18 16.13
N ARG A 768 -15.76 -26.39 16.41
CA ARG A 768 -15.05 -27.63 16.10
C ARG A 768 -15.07 -27.91 14.59
N PRO A 769 -13.92 -28.16 13.94
CA PRO A 769 -13.90 -28.68 12.58
C PRO A 769 -14.50 -30.08 12.53
N ALA A 770 -15.27 -30.38 11.49
CA ALA A 770 -15.92 -31.69 11.31
C ALA A 770 -14.95 -32.88 11.24
N SER A 771 -13.70 -32.61 10.90
CA SER A 771 -12.63 -33.61 10.80
C SER A 771 -11.91 -33.90 12.14
N ASP A 772 -12.16 -33.10 13.20
CA ASP A 772 -11.48 -33.28 14.49
C ASP A 772 -12.29 -34.18 15.41
N THR A 773 -11.64 -35.27 15.85
CA THR A 773 -12.19 -36.24 16.84
C THR A 773 -11.80 -35.90 18.27
N ASN A 774 -10.93 -34.91 18.50
CA ASN A 774 -10.51 -34.49 19.82
C ASN A 774 -11.62 -33.69 20.52
N THR A 775 -12.07 -34.15 21.65
CA THR A 775 -13.22 -33.61 22.38
C THR A 775 -12.88 -32.51 23.39
N LYS A 776 -11.60 -32.07 23.45
CA LYS A 776 -11.14 -31.13 24.50
C LYS A 776 -10.87 -29.75 23.92
N ALA A 777 -11.85 -28.87 24.02
CA ALA A 777 -11.68 -27.43 23.76
C ALA A 777 -11.91 -26.67 25.07
N SER A 778 -11.14 -25.61 25.29
CA SER A 778 -11.35 -24.69 26.40
C SER A 778 -11.45 -23.26 25.85
N SER A 779 -12.39 -22.47 26.37
CA SER A 779 -12.53 -21.07 26.00
C SER A 779 -12.82 -20.22 27.24
N GLY A 780 -12.30 -19.00 27.21
CA GLY A 780 -12.53 -18.04 28.30
C GLY A 780 -12.57 -16.60 27.78
N ALA A 781 -13.34 -15.76 28.43
CA ALA A 781 -13.43 -14.36 28.00
C ALA A 781 -12.08 -13.63 28.07
N VAL A 782 -11.22 -13.96 29.04
CA VAL A 782 -9.88 -13.40 29.21
C VAL A 782 -8.82 -14.44 28.83
N VAL A 783 -8.86 -15.63 29.42
CA VAL A 783 -7.88 -16.71 29.18
C VAL A 783 -8.60 -18.00 28.81
N GLY A 784 -8.20 -18.63 27.71
CA GLY A 784 -8.81 -19.88 27.23
C GLY A 784 -8.46 -21.08 28.08
N PHE A 785 -7.20 -21.19 28.47
CA PHE A 785 -6.70 -22.25 29.36
C PHE A 785 -5.58 -21.73 30.26
N THR A 786 -5.59 -22.06 31.54
CA THR A 786 -4.53 -21.66 32.48
C THR A 786 -4.14 -22.77 33.46
N ALA A 787 -2.87 -22.77 33.85
CA ALA A 787 -2.38 -23.55 34.98
C ALA A 787 -2.66 -22.80 36.32
N THR A 788 -2.73 -23.53 37.42
CA THR A 788 -3.10 -23.01 38.76
C THR A 788 -2.18 -21.95 39.35
N THR A 789 -0.99 -21.77 38.81
CA THR A 789 0.05 -20.84 39.29
C THR A 789 -0.01 -19.46 38.63
N ASN A 790 -0.89 -19.25 37.65
CA ASN A 790 -1.01 -17.96 36.98
C ASN A 790 -1.89 -17.00 37.80
N ILE A 791 -1.53 -15.70 37.75
CA ILE A 791 -2.24 -14.63 38.47
C ILE A 791 -3.08 -13.86 37.45
N LEU A 792 -4.40 -13.88 37.64
CA LEU A 792 -5.33 -13.01 36.92
C LEU A 792 -5.86 -11.95 37.90
N LYS A 793 -5.53 -10.69 37.64
CA LYS A 793 -5.89 -9.60 38.53
C LYS A 793 -6.52 -8.46 37.75
N ASP A 794 -7.65 -7.96 38.24
CA ASP A 794 -8.34 -6.77 37.74
C ASP A 794 -8.65 -6.80 36.22
N CYS A 795 -8.78 -8.00 35.62
CA CYS A 795 -9.17 -8.16 34.24
C CYS A 795 -10.68 -7.99 34.07
N MET A 796 -11.09 -7.26 33.05
CA MET A 796 -12.48 -6.90 32.79
C MET A 796 -12.95 -7.41 31.42
N ARG A 797 -14.23 -7.77 31.32
CA ARG A 797 -14.90 -8.07 30.05
C ARG A 797 -16.12 -7.18 29.84
N LYS A 798 -16.54 -7.04 28.57
CA LYS A 798 -17.79 -6.36 28.24
C LYS A 798 -18.98 -7.07 28.90
N SER A 799 -19.88 -6.34 29.50
CA SER A 799 -21.14 -6.88 30.06
C SER A 799 -21.98 -7.52 28.96
N GLY A 800 -22.56 -8.68 29.23
CA GLY A 800 -23.35 -9.43 28.26
C GLY A 800 -22.56 -10.16 27.17
N MET A 801 -21.20 -10.18 27.24
CA MET A 801 -20.36 -10.96 26.37
C MET A 801 -20.75 -12.45 26.39
N LYS A 802 -20.78 -13.07 25.22
CA LYS A 802 -21.11 -14.48 25.05
C LYS A 802 -19.86 -15.31 24.73
N LEU A 803 -19.79 -16.53 25.24
CA LEU A 803 -18.89 -17.58 24.77
C LEU A 803 -19.72 -18.62 24.02
N THR A 804 -19.36 -18.88 22.77
CA THR A 804 -19.96 -19.94 21.97
C THR A 804 -18.90 -21.03 21.78
N ALA A 805 -19.07 -22.15 22.45
CA ALA A 805 -18.18 -23.32 22.29
C ALA A 805 -19.00 -24.59 22.29
N GLU A 806 -18.61 -25.56 21.48
CA GLU A 806 -19.27 -26.89 21.45
C GLU A 806 -18.91 -27.74 22.68
N PHE A 807 -17.76 -27.46 23.31
CA PHE A 807 -17.29 -28.16 24.49
C PHE A 807 -16.59 -27.21 25.47
N TYR A 808 -16.82 -27.42 26.76
CA TYR A 808 -16.12 -26.76 27.86
C TYR A 808 -15.34 -27.81 28.68
N SER A 809 -14.05 -27.61 28.87
CA SER A 809 -13.29 -28.36 29.85
C SER A 809 -12.95 -27.46 31.03
N ASN A 810 -13.35 -27.90 32.23
CA ASN A 810 -12.85 -27.33 33.46
C ASN A 810 -11.50 -28.02 33.79
N ILE A 811 -10.56 -27.30 34.43
CA ILE A 811 -9.26 -27.90 34.84
C ILE A 811 -9.44 -29.15 35.71
N TYR A 812 -10.52 -29.20 36.43
CA TYR A 812 -10.79 -30.32 37.37
C TYR A 812 -11.67 -31.43 36.81
N ASP A 813 -12.24 -31.25 35.57
CA ASP A 813 -13.16 -32.25 34.99
C ASP A 813 -12.80 -32.60 33.54
N GLN A 814 -11.54 -32.91 33.30
CA GLN A 814 -11.07 -33.31 31.94
C GLN A 814 -11.70 -34.61 31.42
N GLU A 815 -12.34 -35.38 32.24
CA GLU A 815 -12.85 -36.71 31.87
C GLU A 815 -14.35 -36.77 31.56
N ASN A 816 -15.16 -35.74 31.88
CA ASN A 816 -16.62 -35.82 31.79
C ASN A 816 -17.34 -34.69 31.05
N ALA A 817 -16.67 -33.88 30.24
CA ALA A 817 -17.33 -32.81 29.51
C ALA A 817 -18.05 -33.36 28.26
N GLY A 818 -19.38 -33.43 28.31
CA GLY A 818 -20.24 -33.73 27.18
C GLY A 818 -20.53 -32.48 26.34
N PRO A 819 -21.17 -32.62 25.17
CA PRO A 819 -21.58 -31.47 24.36
C PRO A 819 -22.58 -30.60 25.14
N SER A 820 -22.23 -29.34 25.35
CA SER A 820 -23.07 -28.36 26.04
C SER A 820 -23.63 -27.31 25.10
N ALA A 821 -24.85 -26.82 25.43
CA ALA A 821 -25.43 -25.67 24.73
C ALA A 821 -24.54 -24.42 24.88
N PRO A 822 -24.66 -23.40 23.99
CA PRO A 822 -23.92 -22.17 24.13
C PRO A 822 -24.01 -21.57 25.53
N LEU A 823 -22.88 -21.38 26.21
CA LEU A 823 -22.85 -20.82 27.56
C LEU A 823 -23.01 -19.29 27.46
N VAL A 824 -24.06 -18.78 28.06
CA VAL A 824 -24.15 -17.37 28.40
C VAL A 824 -23.33 -17.18 29.68
N ILE A 825 -22.29 -16.36 29.64
CA ILE A 825 -21.50 -16.04 30.82
C ILE A 825 -22.41 -15.29 31.80
N SER A 826 -22.86 -15.96 32.83
CA SER A 826 -23.59 -15.30 33.95
C SER A 826 -22.56 -14.71 34.93
N GLU A 827 -22.95 -13.58 35.56
CA GLU A 827 -22.15 -13.05 36.68
C GLU A 827 -22.12 -14.06 37.81
N PRO A 828 -20.95 -14.33 38.41
CA PRO A 828 -20.88 -15.17 39.58
C PRO A 828 -21.65 -14.53 40.73
N SER A 829 -22.44 -15.33 41.42
CA SER A 829 -23.33 -14.86 42.52
C SER A 829 -22.57 -14.53 43.82
N THR A 830 -21.32 -14.99 43.92
CA THR A 830 -20.48 -14.79 45.12
C THR A 830 -19.02 -14.55 44.73
N SER A 831 -18.23 -13.94 45.63
CA SER A 831 -16.79 -13.77 45.45
C SER A 831 -16.01 -15.09 45.36
N ALA A 832 -16.56 -16.18 45.85
CA ALA A 832 -15.97 -17.51 45.73
C ALA A 832 -16.01 -18.06 44.29
N ASP A 833 -17.02 -17.66 43.51
CA ASP A 833 -17.18 -18.08 42.12
C ASP A 833 -16.09 -17.48 41.21
N TYR A 834 -15.55 -16.29 41.55
CA TYR A 834 -14.42 -15.71 40.84
C TYR A 834 -13.12 -16.49 41.02
N ILE A 835 -12.98 -17.22 42.14
CA ILE A 835 -11.80 -18.09 42.38
C ILE A 835 -11.90 -19.35 41.51
N ILE A 836 -13.13 -19.82 41.26
CA ILE A 836 -13.40 -21.02 40.45
C ILE A 836 -13.31 -20.71 38.93
N PHE A 837 -13.69 -19.48 38.49
CA PHE A 837 -13.71 -19.08 37.09
C PHE A 837 -12.85 -17.82 36.78
N PRO A 838 -11.57 -17.81 37.14
CA PRO A 838 -10.71 -16.64 36.89
C PRO A 838 -10.53 -16.33 35.40
N TYR A 839 -10.86 -17.28 34.51
CA TYR A 839 -10.71 -17.17 33.05
C TYR A 839 -11.55 -16.10 32.41
N HIS A 840 -12.64 -15.70 33.04
CA HIS A 840 -13.61 -14.78 32.41
C HIS A 840 -13.38 -13.32 32.77
N GLY A 841 -12.65 -13.04 33.84
CA GLY A 841 -12.55 -11.67 34.38
C GLY A 841 -13.91 -11.18 34.92
N LYS A 842 -13.94 -9.95 35.42
CA LYS A 842 -15.18 -9.31 35.93
C LYS A 842 -15.94 -8.63 34.79
N ALA A 843 -17.28 -8.67 34.83
CA ALA A 843 -18.07 -7.88 33.91
C ALA A 843 -17.95 -6.40 34.21
N ALA A 844 -17.73 -5.59 33.19
CA ALA A 844 -17.69 -4.14 33.36
C ALA A 844 -19.09 -3.56 33.57
N SER A 845 -19.26 -2.72 34.57
CA SER A 845 -20.47 -1.93 34.72
C SER A 845 -20.47 -0.77 33.74
N GLY A 846 -21.32 -0.83 32.70
CA GLY A 846 -21.49 0.24 31.72
C GLY A 846 -21.05 -0.09 30.30
N SER A 847 -21.32 0.82 29.37
CA SER A 847 -21.11 0.66 27.92
C SER A 847 -19.84 1.40 27.39
N ASN A 848 -19.04 2.00 28.26
CA ASN A 848 -17.90 2.83 27.90
C ASN A 848 -16.59 2.18 28.37
N ALA A 849 -15.82 1.63 27.43
CA ALA A 849 -14.54 0.96 27.69
C ALA A 849 -13.46 1.92 28.22
N SER A 850 -13.47 3.18 27.79
CA SER A 850 -12.52 4.20 28.30
C SER A 850 -12.75 4.50 29.78
N ALA A 851 -13.99 4.55 30.24
CA ALA A 851 -14.31 4.73 31.66
C ALA A 851 -13.84 3.52 32.51
N VAL A 852 -13.96 2.30 31.97
CA VAL A 852 -13.44 1.09 32.60
C VAL A 852 -11.92 1.13 32.71
N ALA A 853 -11.21 1.51 31.64
CA ALA A 853 -9.76 1.64 31.62
C ALA A 853 -9.27 2.69 32.66
N GLN A 854 -9.97 3.84 32.74
CA GLN A 854 -9.67 4.85 33.75
C GLN A 854 -9.90 4.34 35.19
N SER A 855 -10.97 3.56 35.44
CA SER A 855 -11.22 2.98 36.75
C SER A 855 -10.19 1.92 37.16
N LEU A 856 -9.50 1.31 36.18
CA LEU A 856 -8.37 0.41 36.40
C LEU A 856 -7.02 1.17 36.57
N GLY A 857 -7.05 2.50 36.55
CA GLY A 857 -5.86 3.32 36.74
C GLY A 857 -4.91 3.32 35.54
N TRP A 858 -5.40 3.14 34.31
CA TRP A 858 -4.56 3.23 33.12
C TRP A 858 -4.01 4.64 32.94
N ASP A 859 -2.74 4.73 32.57
CA ASP A 859 -2.02 6.00 32.50
C ASP A 859 -2.52 6.90 31.38
N ALA A 860 -3.07 8.07 31.73
CA ALA A 860 -3.54 9.05 30.77
C ALA A 860 -2.42 9.73 29.96
N SER A 861 -1.14 9.53 30.29
CA SER A 861 -0.03 9.95 29.42
C SER A 861 0.17 9.03 28.21
N ILE A 862 -0.23 7.77 28.33
CA ILE A 862 -0.13 6.73 27.29
C ILE A 862 -1.45 6.58 26.54
N TRP A 863 -2.58 6.66 27.27
CA TRP A 863 -3.89 6.36 26.74
C TRP A 863 -4.75 7.62 26.53
N ASP A 864 -5.45 7.66 25.40
CA ASP A 864 -6.50 8.64 25.13
C ASP A 864 -7.87 8.04 25.45
N PHE A 865 -8.56 8.67 26.38
CA PHE A 865 -9.89 8.27 26.85
C PHE A 865 -11.00 9.22 26.35
N SER A 866 -10.72 10.08 25.39
CA SER A 866 -11.70 11.05 24.86
C SER A 866 -12.86 10.38 24.12
N LYS A 867 -12.70 9.14 23.68
CA LYS A 867 -13.72 8.33 23.00
C LYS A 867 -14.25 7.22 23.89
N GLN A 868 -15.32 6.57 23.46
CA GLN A 868 -15.89 5.42 24.20
C GLN A 868 -14.94 4.21 24.26
N ILE A 869 -14.06 4.07 23.29
CA ILE A 869 -13.03 3.04 23.20
C ILE A 869 -11.67 3.71 23.41
N PRO A 870 -10.83 3.22 24.34
CA PRO A 870 -9.53 3.79 24.59
C PRO A 870 -8.59 3.55 23.39
N SER A 871 -7.74 4.52 23.11
CA SER A 871 -6.69 4.42 22.08
C SER A 871 -5.35 4.89 22.64
N LEU A 872 -4.25 4.45 22.02
CA LEU A 872 -2.94 4.95 22.38
C LEU A 872 -2.74 6.38 21.86
N LYS A 873 -2.08 7.23 22.65
CA LYS A 873 -1.63 8.54 22.19
C LYS A 873 -0.47 8.37 21.21
N LYS A 874 -0.54 9.11 20.09
CA LYS A 874 0.53 9.14 19.06
C LYS A 874 1.59 10.16 19.42
#